data_e338e32ab673b1cffc3bfe7e31e4a89d
#
_entry.id   e338e32ab673b1cffc3bfe7e31e4a89d
#
_cell.length_a   1.000
_cell.length_b   1.000
_cell.length_c   1.000
_cell.angle_alpha   90.00
_cell.angle_beta   90.00
_cell.angle_gamma   90.00
#
_symmetry.space_group_name_H-M   'P 1'
#
loop_
_entity.id
_entity.type
_entity.pdbx_description
1 polymer ?
#
loop_
_entity_poly.entity_id
_entity_poly.type
_entity_poly.pdbx_seq_one_letter_code
_entity_poly.pdbx_strand_id
1 'polypeptide(L)'
;MKNPKEYIEARKEFISLVKKELLGPGSEVSIPDEEHELISNTPDVRYSIGILFPQNNKLNADNDDSIKKEETIDENVGDIEENDFSEDDEIGNSKEKGSPVDSNDDDNLDEEIGLASQNMPSSMGITFFAKGNSEHINCRVSFGTYRHAKDDDCKVPFYPRESEDYEVPPEVSSFVRYDKEDGCLKFKGHAFKKYDLRELWKNEILNADGNNILNYMSKLCDQMRGFVRIPHSADVKLDFSHEDYIDANKNLDNCNVKVTALRRKVSDNLYSITIMLVNSCMEKSNGTRCIFQPEIRIDSQNNEFVFSEYSGDANFSLLDDEEQSLNLLYRNKKVYGTGLGTSLSWNIDSDGRGELYNDFFPEIEVPQMDFQLPEKYQIDKRTLSMKYLSDLNDYTKEEKIDLLRKFIESYKKWIDDLSEKLKAIDEKFQHIGNLNLSKCHESYERMKNGIESLQKDDVQWNAFELANRAMFMQRVHLELQKETSNIDRYPDDEVLAEKLEKIDYAEDGEFTKDQYFWRPFQLAFLLMSVNSITDDKSNDRNVVDLIWFPTGGGKTEAYLGLTAFTIFYRRMAHCDVSGGTSVIMRYTLRLLAAQQFTRASTLICACEYIRKDSQAESPKYKAYVLGKEEISIGLWIGSAHTPNKNDEAKKCLTELISATIRDLREKKEKNNKFQILKCPWCGTKLVKDIVDGFVRGVFGYRMEKNRHFQLFCPQESCHFNQMGKLPLQIVDEEL
;
A
#
# COMPACT_ATOMS: atom_id res chain seq x y z
N MET A 1 5.48 -7.48 26.61
CA MET A 1 5.60 -7.35 25.15
C MET A 1 6.28 -8.59 24.63
N LYS A 2 5.72 -9.25 23.59
CA LYS A 2 6.41 -10.38 22.96
C LYS A 2 7.72 -9.90 22.33
N ASN A 3 8.71 -10.78 22.28
CA ASN A 3 10.05 -10.49 21.77
C ASN A 3 9.95 -10.06 20.28
N PRO A 4 10.51 -8.93 19.85
CA PRO A 4 10.51 -8.52 18.44
C PRO A 4 11.03 -9.56 17.47
N LYS A 5 11.96 -10.42 17.89
CA LYS A 5 12.51 -11.53 17.09
C LYS A 5 11.44 -12.56 16.73
N GLU A 6 10.51 -12.89 17.64
CA GLU A 6 9.43 -13.85 17.39
C GLU A 6 8.47 -13.36 16.28
N TYR A 7 8.21 -12.05 16.23
CA TYR A 7 7.39 -11.47 15.17
C TYR A 7 8.09 -11.50 13.80
N ILE A 8 9.41 -11.30 13.79
CA ILE A 8 10.20 -11.37 12.54
C ILE A 8 10.21 -12.81 12.00
N GLU A 9 10.41 -13.80 12.87
CA GLU A 9 10.39 -15.23 12.51
C GLU A 9 9.02 -15.63 11.99
N ALA A 10 7.94 -15.31 12.70
CA ALA A 10 6.57 -15.60 12.28
C ALA A 10 6.22 -14.96 10.94
N ARG A 11 6.68 -13.73 10.69
CA ARG A 11 6.48 -13.05 9.41
C ARG A 11 7.22 -13.75 8.27
N LYS A 12 8.46 -14.18 8.50
CA LYS A 12 9.25 -14.93 7.50
C LYS A 12 8.59 -16.26 7.15
N GLU A 13 8.09 -16.97 8.15
CA GLU A 13 7.35 -18.21 7.95
C GLU A 13 6.06 -17.97 7.14
N PHE A 14 5.28 -16.94 7.50
CA PHE A 14 4.08 -16.57 6.75
C PHE A 14 4.40 -16.21 5.29
N ILE A 15 5.44 -15.42 5.04
CA ILE A 15 5.87 -15.06 3.68
C ILE A 15 6.30 -16.32 2.90
N SER A 16 6.99 -17.26 3.54
CA SER A 16 7.37 -18.52 2.91
C SER A 16 6.13 -19.33 2.46
N LEU A 17 5.09 -19.39 3.28
CA LEU A 17 3.83 -20.03 2.92
C LEU A 17 3.13 -19.32 1.75
N VAL A 18 3.10 -17.99 1.75
CA VAL A 18 2.56 -17.20 0.63
C VAL A 18 3.34 -17.43 -0.66
N LYS A 19 4.68 -17.49 -0.59
CA LYS A 19 5.52 -17.80 -1.75
C LYS A 19 5.18 -19.18 -2.32
N LYS A 20 5.03 -20.19 -1.48
CA LYS A 20 4.63 -21.55 -1.89
C LYS A 20 3.25 -21.56 -2.55
N GLU A 21 2.30 -20.81 -2.03
CA GLU A 21 0.94 -20.73 -2.56
C GLU A 21 0.89 -20.09 -3.96
N LEU A 22 1.64 -19.01 -4.19
CA LEU A 22 1.57 -18.21 -5.41
C LEU A 22 2.55 -18.67 -6.49
N LEU A 23 3.74 -19.15 -6.10
CA LEU A 23 4.83 -19.55 -6.98
C LEU A 23 4.92 -21.08 -7.13
N GLY A 24 4.64 -21.81 -6.05
CA GLY A 24 4.88 -23.25 -5.93
C GLY A 24 6.34 -23.60 -5.62
N PRO A 25 6.67 -24.89 -5.54
CA PRO A 25 5.75 -25.99 -5.36
C PRO A 25 5.17 -25.97 -3.95
N GLY A 26 3.87 -26.36 -3.82
CA GLY A 26 3.61 -26.53 -2.58
C GLY A 26 2.56 -26.57 -1.63
N SER A 27 1.36 -26.25 -1.92
CA SER A 27 0.36 -26.29 -0.85
C SER A 27 -0.70 -27.39 -1.00
N GLU A 28 -0.89 -27.94 -2.18
CA GLU A 28 -1.82 -29.08 -2.36
C GLU A 28 -1.12 -30.38 -1.96
N VAL A 29 -1.33 -30.73 -0.70
CA VAL A 29 -0.71 -31.92 -0.08
C VAL A 29 -1.45 -33.18 -0.52
N SER A 30 -1.16 -33.67 -1.69
CA SER A 30 -1.48 -35.07 -2.03
C SER A 30 -0.25 -35.98 -1.93
N ILE A 31 0.94 -35.40 -2.00
CA ILE A 31 2.21 -36.12 -1.93
C ILE A 31 3.10 -35.41 -0.90
N PRO A 32 3.75 -36.14 0.02
CA PRO A 32 4.62 -35.57 1.06
C PRO A 32 5.89 -34.90 0.53
N ASP A 33 6.19 -35.03 -0.74
CA ASP A 33 7.39 -34.56 -1.40
C ASP A 33 7.08 -33.26 -2.18
N GLU A 34 7.54 -32.11 -1.64
CA GLU A 34 7.33 -30.80 -2.28
C GLU A 34 7.95 -30.71 -3.70
N GLU A 35 8.98 -31.50 -4.00
CA GLU A 35 9.61 -31.52 -5.32
C GLU A 35 8.70 -32.17 -6.37
N HIS A 36 7.88 -33.16 -5.97
CA HIS A 36 7.01 -33.97 -6.84
C HIS A 36 5.53 -33.76 -6.55
N GLU A 37 5.12 -32.52 -6.31
CA GLU A 37 3.72 -32.20 -6.02
C GLU A 37 2.76 -32.70 -7.11
N LEU A 38 1.53 -33.01 -6.70
CA LEU A 38 0.40 -33.29 -7.58
C LEU A 38 -0.70 -32.26 -7.37
N ILE A 39 -1.10 -31.56 -8.43
CA ILE A 39 -2.13 -30.52 -8.41
C ILE A 39 -3.33 -30.92 -9.25
N SER A 40 -4.53 -30.51 -8.83
CA SER A 40 -5.79 -30.85 -9.50
C SER A 40 -6.13 -29.93 -10.68
N ASN A 41 -5.71 -28.66 -10.60
CA ASN A 41 -5.92 -27.67 -11.65
C ASN A 41 -4.78 -27.68 -12.68
N THR A 42 -5.00 -27.10 -13.87
CA THR A 42 -3.92 -26.87 -14.80
C THR A 42 -2.85 -25.97 -14.19
N PRO A 43 -1.55 -26.26 -14.37
CA PRO A 43 -0.47 -25.57 -13.64
C PRO A 43 -0.45 -24.05 -13.86
N ASP A 44 -0.79 -23.58 -15.06
CA ASP A 44 -0.87 -22.19 -15.47
C ASP A 44 -2.10 -21.44 -14.89
N VAL A 45 -3.08 -22.17 -14.37
CA VAL A 45 -4.20 -21.64 -13.60
C VAL A 45 -3.92 -21.71 -12.10
N ARG A 46 -3.18 -22.77 -11.65
CA ARG A 46 -2.82 -22.95 -10.24
C ARG A 46 -1.82 -21.90 -9.76
N TYR A 47 -0.82 -21.60 -10.58
CA TYR A 47 0.22 -20.63 -10.26
C TYR A 47 0.08 -19.41 -11.16
N SER A 48 0.30 -18.22 -10.59
CA SER A 48 0.17 -16.95 -11.31
C SER A 48 1.51 -16.21 -11.51
N ILE A 49 2.57 -16.67 -10.86
CA ILE A 49 3.88 -16.01 -10.85
C ILE A 49 4.97 -17.04 -11.15
N GLY A 50 6.08 -16.59 -11.74
CA GLY A 50 7.23 -17.45 -12.03
C GLY A 50 6.93 -18.49 -13.13
N ILE A 51 6.26 -18.07 -14.20
CA ILE A 51 5.92 -18.91 -15.34
C ILE A 51 6.58 -18.34 -16.60
N LEU A 52 7.28 -19.20 -17.34
CA LEU A 52 7.75 -18.86 -18.69
C LEU A 52 6.92 -19.64 -19.72
N PHE A 53 6.17 -18.90 -20.50
CA PHE A 53 5.27 -19.43 -21.52
C PHE A 53 6.02 -19.80 -22.81
N PRO A 54 5.49 -20.69 -23.66
CA PRO A 54 6.02 -20.97 -25.00
C PRO A 54 6.05 -19.70 -25.87
N GLN A 55 7.01 -19.61 -26.81
CA GLN A 55 7.17 -18.44 -27.70
C GLN A 55 6.04 -18.23 -28.69
N ASN A 56 5.26 -19.27 -29.01
CA ASN A 56 4.15 -19.19 -29.97
C ASN A 56 2.78 -18.86 -29.29
N ASN A 57 2.80 -18.16 -28.20
CA ASN A 57 1.59 -17.66 -27.54
C ASN A 57 1.14 -16.32 -28.16
N LYS A 58 0.86 -16.33 -29.47
CA LYS A 58 0.07 -15.24 -30.06
C LYS A 58 -1.34 -15.39 -29.51
N LEU A 59 -1.75 -14.47 -28.65
CA LEU A 59 -3.16 -14.25 -28.31
C LEU A 59 -3.97 -14.26 -29.62
N ASN A 60 -5.12 -14.91 -29.64
CA ASN A 60 -6.04 -14.89 -30.76
C ASN A 60 -6.51 -13.45 -31.03
N ALA A 61 -5.68 -12.68 -31.71
CA ALA A 61 -6.06 -11.41 -32.33
C ALA A 61 -6.82 -11.63 -33.66
N ASP A 62 -7.35 -12.83 -33.87
CA ASP A 62 -8.06 -13.19 -35.12
C ASP A 62 -9.58 -12.98 -35.02
N ASN A 63 -10.02 -11.88 -34.38
CA ASN A 63 -11.41 -11.43 -34.52
C ASN A 63 -11.57 -9.92 -34.66
N ASP A 64 -10.57 -9.22 -35.21
CA ASP A 64 -10.80 -7.84 -35.64
C ASP A 64 -10.11 -7.54 -36.97
N ASP A 65 -10.86 -7.88 -38.04
CA ASP A 65 -10.46 -7.66 -39.45
C ASP A 65 -10.59 -6.19 -39.89
N SER A 66 -10.38 -5.22 -38.99
CA SER A 66 -10.62 -3.81 -39.31
C SER A 66 -9.46 -2.85 -39.15
N ILE A 67 -8.20 -3.26 -38.88
CA ILE A 67 -7.07 -2.33 -38.90
C ILE A 67 -5.90 -2.88 -39.72
N LYS A 68 -6.05 -2.84 -41.05
CA LYS A 68 -4.90 -2.78 -41.96
C LYS A 68 -4.94 -1.40 -42.65
N LYS A 69 -4.19 -0.46 -42.09
CA LYS A 69 -3.59 0.65 -42.85
C LYS A 69 -2.14 0.74 -42.43
N GLU A 70 -1.29 0.34 -43.37
CA GLU A 70 0.12 0.69 -43.39
C GLU A 70 0.25 2.20 -43.36
N GLU A 71 0.88 2.77 -42.35
CA GLU A 71 1.46 4.10 -42.42
C GLU A 71 2.98 3.96 -42.44
N THR A 72 3.51 4.19 -43.62
CA THR A 72 4.91 4.48 -43.87
C THR A 72 5.33 5.72 -43.09
N ILE A 73 6.38 5.57 -42.32
CA ILE A 73 7.03 6.69 -41.61
C ILE A 73 7.82 7.49 -42.66
N ASP A 74 7.34 8.69 -42.98
CA ASP A 74 8.13 9.73 -43.64
C ASP A 74 8.72 10.66 -42.59
N GLU A 75 10.04 10.71 -42.55
CA GLU A 75 10.80 11.73 -41.82
C GLU A 75 10.59 13.09 -42.44
N ASN A 76 9.97 14.04 -41.72
CA ASN A 76 10.24 15.47 -41.93
C ASN A 76 10.01 16.27 -40.64
N VAL A 77 11.10 16.87 -40.22
CA VAL A 77 11.19 17.90 -39.18
C VAL A 77 10.62 19.21 -39.74
N GLY A 78 9.77 19.89 -39.02
CA GLY A 78 9.32 21.24 -39.37
C GLY A 78 8.35 21.86 -38.39
N ASP A 79 8.88 22.77 -37.62
CA ASP A 79 8.30 23.99 -37.05
C ASP A 79 6.92 24.01 -36.38
N ILE A 80 6.99 24.35 -35.10
CA ILE A 80 5.87 24.73 -34.21
C ILE A 80 5.48 26.18 -34.56
N GLU A 81 4.26 26.40 -34.95
CA GLU A 81 3.59 27.73 -34.89
C GLU A 81 2.40 27.65 -33.93
N GLU A 82 2.41 28.59 -33.01
CA GLU A 82 1.29 28.96 -32.13
C GLU A 82 0.13 29.50 -32.98
N ASN A 83 -1.13 29.09 -32.66
CA ASN A 83 -2.28 29.99 -32.90
C ASN A 83 -3.49 29.63 -32.05
N ASP A 84 -3.83 30.55 -31.21
CA ASP A 84 -5.10 31.20 -30.84
C ASP A 84 -6.42 30.43 -30.80
N PHE A 85 -7.04 30.64 -29.67
CA PHE A 85 -8.46 30.48 -29.36
C PHE A 85 -9.36 31.31 -30.24
N SER A 86 -10.46 30.77 -30.74
CA SER A 86 -11.72 31.52 -30.94
C SER A 86 -12.92 30.63 -30.75
N GLU A 87 -13.87 31.19 -30.03
CA GLU A 87 -15.20 30.72 -29.71
C GLU A 87 -16.10 30.69 -30.96
N ASP A 88 -17.22 29.97 -30.75
CA ASP A 88 -18.56 30.11 -31.31
C ASP A 88 -19.02 29.12 -32.40
N ASP A 89 -20.20 28.61 -32.08
CA ASP A 89 -21.44 28.41 -32.79
C ASP A 89 -21.98 27.03 -33.14
N GLU A 90 -23.15 26.82 -32.51
CA GLU A 90 -24.45 26.36 -33.01
C GLU A 90 -24.75 24.90 -33.34
N ILE A 91 -25.58 24.34 -32.44
CA ILE A 91 -26.89 23.66 -32.67
C ILE A 91 -27.05 22.77 -33.91
N GLY A 92 -27.17 21.49 -33.66
CA GLY A 92 -27.72 20.50 -34.60
C GLY A 92 -28.34 19.31 -33.88
N ASN A 93 -29.66 19.31 -33.73
CA ASN A 93 -30.48 18.21 -33.24
C ASN A 93 -30.36 16.93 -34.06
N SER A 94 -29.98 15.83 -33.45
CA SER A 94 -30.43 14.50 -33.86
C SER A 94 -30.60 13.59 -32.66
N LYS A 95 -31.84 13.11 -32.49
CA LYS A 95 -32.26 12.14 -31.50
C LYS A 95 -31.66 10.78 -31.84
N GLU A 96 -30.75 10.28 -31.05
CA GLU A 96 -30.50 8.85 -30.95
C GLU A 96 -30.59 8.39 -29.50
N LYS A 97 -31.25 7.28 -29.31
CA LYS A 97 -31.51 6.62 -28.03
C LYS A 97 -30.19 6.16 -27.44
N GLY A 98 -29.69 6.90 -26.47
CA GLY A 98 -28.54 6.49 -25.67
C GLY A 98 -28.95 5.52 -24.58
N SER A 99 -28.36 4.35 -24.61
CA SER A 99 -28.24 3.48 -23.43
C SER A 99 -27.39 4.18 -22.37
N PRO A 100 -27.61 3.96 -21.07
CA PRO A 100 -26.80 4.60 -20.05
C PRO A 100 -25.38 4.06 -20.13
N VAL A 101 -24.45 4.94 -20.42
CA VAL A 101 -23.01 4.69 -20.29
C VAL A 101 -22.70 4.73 -18.79
N ASP A 102 -22.51 3.58 -18.18
CA ASP A 102 -21.84 3.46 -16.89
C ASP A 102 -20.38 3.87 -17.08
N SER A 103 -20.04 5.09 -16.65
CA SER A 103 -18.66 5.54 -16.61
C SER A 103 -17.99 4.99 -15.34
N ASN A 104 -17.49 3.79 -15.40
CA ASN A 104 -16.59 3.22 -14.41
C ASN A 104 -15.16 3.60 -14.78
N ASP A 105 -14.67 4.74 -14.29
CA ASP A 105 -13.25 5.11 -14.39
C ASP A 105 -12.32 4.14 -13.61
N ASP A 106 -12.87 3.29 -12.75
CA ASP A 106 -12.13 2.20 -12.09
C ASP A 106 -11.85 1.04 -13.06
N ASP A 107 -12.66 0.86 -14.12
CA ASP A 107 -12.44 -0.18 -15.14
C ASP A 107 -11.16 0.06 -15.95
N ASN A 108 -10.69 1.30 -16.10
CA ASN A 108 -9.44 1.59 -16.81
C ASN A 108 -8.18 1.10 -16.05
N LEU A 109 -8.20 1.12 -14.71
CA LEU A 109 -7.10 0.55 -13.92
C LEU A 109 -7.12 -0.98 -13.97
N ASP A 110 -8.30 -1.60 -13.97
CA ASP A 110 -8.46 -3.03 -14.12
C ASP A 110 -8.15 -3.48 -15.57
N GLU A 111 -8.44 -2.65 -16.59
CA GLU A 111 -8.02 -2.88 -17.97
C GLU A 111 -6.51 -2.76 -18.15
N GLU A 112 -5.84 -1.78 -17.53
CA GLU A 112 -4.36 -1.67 -17.55
C GLU A 112 -3.70 -2.85 -16.82
N ILE A 113 -4.25 -3.31 -15.69
CA ILE A 113 -3.81 -4.51 -14.99
C ILE A 113 -4.12 -5.75 -15.85
N GLY A 114 -5.27 -5.80 -16.52
CA GLY A 114 -5.64 -6.84 -17.46
C GLY A 114 -4.69 -6.91 -18.65
N LEU A 115 -4.29 -5.78 -19.24
CA LEU A 115 -3.31 -5.70 -20.32
C LEU A 115 -1.90 -6.12 -19.86
N ALA A 116 -1.50 -5.78 -18.63
CA ALA A 116 -0.24 -6.26 -18.05
C ALA A 116 -0.24 -7.76 -17.80
N SER A 117 -1.38 -8.37 -17.45
CA SER A 117 -1.53 -9.83 -17.28
C SER A 117 -1.58 -10.59 -18.61
N GLN A 118 -1.81 -9.91 -19.73
CA GLN A 118 -1.76 -10.49 -21.07
C GLN A 118 -0.33 -10.69 -21.59
N ASN A 119 0.68 -10.08 -20.98
CA ASN A 119 2.08 -10.35 -21.27
C ASN A 119 2.48 -11.70 -20.69
N MET A 120 2.51 -12.72 -21.56
CA MET A 120 2.99 -14.06 -21.25
C MET A 120 4.51 -14.15 -21.52
N PRO A 121 5.39 -13.89 -20.54
CA PRO A 121 6.82 -13.86 -20.77
C PRO A 121 7.35 -15.24 -21.13
N SER A 122 8.16 -15.34 -22.17
CA SER A 122 8.84 -16.58 -22.56
C SER A 122 10.27 -16.65 -22.04
N SER A 123 10.77 -15.60 -21.42
CA SER A 123 12.13 -15.50 -20.89
C SER A 123 12.19 -14.68 -19.62
N MET A 124 13.18 -14.96 -18.80
CA MET A 124 13.63 -14.13 -17.68
C MET A 124 15.13 -14.12 -17.62
N GLY A 125 15.71 -13.17 -16.88
CA GLY A 125 17.16 -13.11 -16.72
C GLY A 125 17.61 -12.25 -15.56
N ILE A 126 18.91 -12.26 -15.36
CA ILE A 126 19.61 -11.47 -14.36
C ILE A 126 20.83 -10.78 -14.99
N THR A 127 21.10 -9.56 -14.55
CA THR A 127 22.31 -8.82 -14.93
C THR A 127 23.06 -8.44 -13.66
N PHE A 128 24.35 -8.71 -13.61
CA PHE A 128 25.21 -8.39 -12.48
C PHE A 128 26.60 -7.94 -12.94
N PHE A 129 27.39 -7.37 -12.01
CA PHE A 129 28.77 -7.00 -12.28
C PHE A 129 29.75 -7.98 -11.64
N ALA A 130 30.73 -8.44 -12.44
CA ALA A 130 31.81 -9.33 -12.04
C ALA A 130 33.17 -8.64 -12.18
N LYS A 131 33.96 -8.64 -11.11
CA LYS A 131 35.31 -8.14 -11.07
C LYS A 131 36.27 -9.30 -10.97
N GLY A 132 37.20 -9.44 -11.92
CA GLY A 132 38.13 -10.56 -12.01
C GLY A 132 37.99 -11.33 -13.31
N ASN A 133 38.53 -12.59 -13.33
CA ASN A 133 38.40 -13.45 -14.49
C ASN A 133 36.96 -13.94 -14.65
N SER A 134 36.32 -13.53 -15.73
CA SER A 134 34.96 -13.90 -16.10
C SER A 134 34.86 -14.61 -17.45
N GLU A 135 35.95 -15.23 -17.89
CA GLU A 135 35.98 -16.04 -19.14
C GLU A 135 35.11 -17.29 -19.00
N HIS A 136 35.13 -17.91 -17.82
CA HIS A 136 34.35 -19.09 -17.52
C HIS A 136 33.42 -18.82 -16.33
N ILE A 137 32.11 -18.94 -16.56
CA ILE A 137 31.11 -18.73 -15.51
C ILE A 137 30.32 -20.00 -15.30
N ASN A 138 30.25 -20.46 -14.07
CA ASN A 138 29.40 -21.56 -13.65
C ASN A 138 28.15 -21.00 -12.99
N CYS A 139 27.01 -21.38 -13.51
CA CYS A 139 25.73 -21.07 -12.90
C CYS A 139 24.86 -22.32 -12.78
N ARG A 140 24.01 -22.35 -11.75
CA ARG A 140 23.01 -23.40 -11.59
C ARG A 140 21.68 -22.86 -12.07
N VAL A 141 20.97 -23.66 -12.88
CA VAL A 141 19.63 -23.37 -13.35
C VAL A 141 18.71 -24.47 -12.86
N SER A 142 17.59 -24.10 -12.25
CA SER A 142 16.56 -25.03 -11.82
C SER A 142 15.16 -24.54 -12.24
N PHE A 143 14.26 -25.47 -12.47
CA PHE A 143 12.86 -25.17 -12.85
C PHE A 143 11.98 -26.42 -12.70
N GLY A 144 10.67 -26.23 -12.74
CA GLY A 144 9.68 -27.30 -12.80
C GLY A 144 8.98 -27.39 -14.15
N THR A 145 8.61 -28.58 -14.56
CA THR A 145 7.62 -28.85 -15.62
C THR A 145 6.52 -29.72 -15.06
N TYR A 146 5.36 -29.75 -15.74
CA TYR A 146 4.25 -30.58 -15.31
C TYR A 146 3.82 -31.52 -16.42
N ARG A 147 3.45 -32.74 -16.05
CA ARG A 147 2.80 -33.71 -16.91
C ARG A 147 1.52 -34.22 -16.28
N HIS A 148 0.64 -34.79 -17.07
CA HIS A 148 -0.52 -35.51 -16.53
C HIS A 148 -0.08 -36.64 -15.58
N ALA A 149 -0.86 -36.78 -14.51
CA ALA A 149 -0.65 -37.86 -13.54
C ALA A 149 -0.86 -39.23 -14.20
N LYS A 150 -0.12 -40.22 -13.71
CA LYS A 150 -0.26 -41.64 -14.05
C LYS A 150 -0.68 -42.41 -12.80
N ASP A 151 -1.05 -43.68 -12.99
CA ASP A 151 -1.49 -44.60 -11.92
C ASP A 151 -0.50 -44.61 -10.74
N ASP A 152 0.80 -44.66 -11.03
CA ASP A 152 1.86 -44.75 -10.01
C ASP A 152 2.08 -43.46 -9.26
N ASP A 153 1.64 -42.31 -9.78
CA ASP A 153 1.74 -41.00 -9.12
C ASP A 153 0.62 -40.82 -8.06
N CYS A 154 -0.45 -41.60 -8.19
CA CYS A 154 -1.63 -41.42 -7.37
C CYS A 154 -1.53 -42.20 -6.06
N LYS A 155 -1.52 -41.48 -4.95
CA LYS A 155 -1.53 -42.04 -3.59
C LYS A 155 -2.35 -41.15 -2.66
N VAL A 156 -3.15 -41.80 -1.78
CA VAL A 156 -3.97 -41.07 -0.81
C VAL A 156 -3.64 -41.60 0.59
N PRO A 157 -3.24 -40.76 1.55
CA PRO A 157 -3.04 -41.18 2.93
C PRO A 157 -4.29 -41.89 3.45
N PHE A 158 -4.11 -43.06 4.00
CA PHE A 158 -5.20 -43.90 4.45
C PHE A 158 -4.89 -44.46 5.86
N TYR A 159 -5.73 -44.15 6.82
CA TYR A 159 -5.58 -44.56 8.21
C TYR A 159 -6.69 -45.52 8.59
N PRO A 160 -6.49 -46.83 8.42
CA PRO A 160 -7.49 -47.83 8.85
C PRO A 160 -7.67 -47.80 10.36
N ARG A 161 -8.88 -48.13 10.86
CA ARG A 161 -9.17 -48.13 12.30
C ARG A 161 -8.41 -49.21 13.06
N GLU A 162 -8.04 -50.31 12.39
CA GLU A 162 -7.22 -51.39 12.91
C GLU A 162 -5.93 -51.43 12.11
N SER A 163 -4.85 -50.88 12.70
CA SER A 163 -3.64 -50.50 11.95
C SER A 163 -2.65 -51.63 11.64
N GLU A 164 -2.74 -52.81 12.32
CA GLU A 164 -1.66 -53.84 12.19
C GLU A 164 -1.93 -54.87 11.09
N ASP A 165 -3.21 -55.16 10.75
CA ASP A 165 -3.58 -56.19 9.77
C ASP A 165 -4.71 -55.77 8.79
N TYR A 166 -4.73 -54.49 8.38
CA TYR A 166 -5.73 -54.05 7.41
C TYR A 166 -5.56 -54.73 6.05
N GLU A 167 -6.57 -55.50 5.63
CA GLU A 167 -6.68 -56.00 4.28
C GLU A 167 -7.76 -55.25 3.48
N VAL A 168 -7.41 -54.89 2.27
CA VAL A 168 -8.37 -54.23 1.33
C VAL A 168 -9.53 -55.17 1.06
N PRO A 169 -10.79 -54.72 1.17
CA PRO A 169 -11.96 -55.54 0.89
C PRO A 169 -11.89 -56.26 -0.46
N PRO A 170 -12.28 -57.56 -0.53
CA PRO A 170 -12.19 -58.37 -1.75
C PRO A 170 -12.83 -57.69 -2.97
N GLU A 171 -13.94 -56.97 -2.78
CA GLU A 171 -14.69 -56.27 -3.82
C GLU A 171 -13.90 -55.18 -4.55
N VAL A 172 -12.91 -54.59 -3.87
CA VAL A 172 -12.08 -53.51 -4.41
C VAL A 172 -10.60 -53.88 -4.49
N SER A 173 -10.21 -55.04 -3.98
CA SER A 173 -8.81 -55.51 -3.96
C SER A 173 -8.17 -55.72 -5.34
N SER A 174 -8.95 -55.83 -6.39
CA SER A 174 -8.48 -55.85 -7.78
C SER A 174 -8.06 -54.50 -8.32
N PHE A 175 -8.55 -53.40 -7.72
CA PHE A 175 -8.34 -52.04 -8.18
C PHE A 175 -7.30 -51.29 -7.37
N VAL A 176 -7.26 -51.50 -6.01
CA VAL A 176 -6.43 -50.74 -5.12
C VAL A 176 -5.68 -51.65 -4.13
N ARG A 177 -4.56 -51.20 -3.65
CA ARG A 177 -3.76 -51.82 -2.57
C ARG A 177 -3.48 -50.82 -1.49
N TYR A 178 -3.40 -51.30 -0.27
CA TYR A 178 -2.87 -50.55 0.85
C TYR A 178 -1.37 -50.81 0.96
N ASP A 179 -0.59 -49.75 0.91
CA ASP A 179 0.86 -49.77 1.10
C ASP A 179 1.15 -49.45 2.56
N LYS A 180 1.59 -50.47 3.33
CA LYS A 180 1.81 -50.34 4.76
C LYS A 180 3.01 -49.45 5.10
N GLU A 181 4.03 -49.42 4.22
CA GLU A 181 5.23 -48.61 4.42
C GLU A 181 4.92 -47.12 4.30
N ASP A 182 4.18 -46.73 3.29
CA ASP A 182 3.80 -45.35 3.02
C ASP A 182 2.52 -44.91 3.76
N GLY A 183 1.76 -45.84 4.35
CA GLY A 183 0.46 -45.56 4.94
C GLY A 183 -0.59 -45.03 3.95
N CYS A 184 -0.48 -45.42 2.70
CA CYS A 184 -1.30 -44.88 1.61
C CYS A 184 -2.07 -45.93 0.85
N LEU A 185 -3.23 -45.54 0.31
CA LEU A 185 -3.95 -46.32 -0.69
C LEU A 185 -3.41 -45.94 -2.07
N LYS A 186 -3.09 -46.96 -2.89
CA LYS A 186 -2.53 -46.83 -4.26
C LYS A 186 -3.32 -47.67 -5.24
N PHE A 187 -3.26 -47.36 -6.53
CA PHE A 187 -3.81 -48.25 -7.56
C PHE A 187 -3.02 -49.57 -7.64
N LYS A 188 -3.72 -50.62 -8.01
CA LYS A 188 -3.15 -51.94 -8.26
C LYS A 188 -3.24 -52.27 -9.73
N GLY A 189 -2.19 -51.88 -10.50
CA GLY A 189 -2.14 -52.08 -11.92
C GLY A 189 -2.68 -50.92 -12.72
N HIS A 190 -3.95 -50.93 -13.12
CA HIS A 190 -4.55 -49.85 -13.90
C HIS A 190 -5.58 -49.11 -13.09
N ALA A 191 -5.68 -47.77 -13.30
CA ALA A 191 -6.72 -46.95 -12.74
C ALA A 191 -8.11 -47.41 -13.20
N PHE A 192 -9.03 -47.51 -12.30
CA PHE A 192 -10.43 -47.77 -12.64
C PHE A 192 -11.17 -46.49 -13.03
N LYS A 193 -12.24 -46.64 -13.85
CA LYS A 193 -13.00 -45.49 -14.32
C LYS A 193 -14.03 -45.03 -13.28
N LYS A 194 -14.37 -43.76 -13.30
CA LYS A 194 -15.40 -43.17 -12.41
C LYS A 194 -16.76 -43.87 -12.50
N TYR A 195 -17.05 -44.55 -13.63
CA TYR A 195 -18.23 -45.38 -13.82
C TYR A 195 -18.21 -46.62 -12.92
N ASP A 196 -17.06 -47.28 -12.81
CA ASP A 196 -16.89 -48.49 -11.96
C ASP A 196 -17.08 -48.14 -10.48
N LEU A 197 -16.62 -46.94 -10.09
CA LEU A 197 -16.83 -46.44 -8.74
C LEU A 197 -18.32 -46.23 -8.43
N ARG A 198 -19.12 -45.74 -9.36
CA ARG A 198 -20.58 -45.60 -9.18
C ARG A 198 -21.29 -46.93 -8.95
N GLU A 199 -20.86 -48.00 -9.60
CA GLU A 199 -21.40 -49.33 -9.38
C GLU A 199 -20.99 -49.87 -7.99
N LEU A 200 -19.76 -49.63 -7.59
CA LEU A 200 -19.26 -50.01 -6.22
C LEU A 200 -20.02 -49.27 -5.08
N TRP A 201 -20.46 -48.03 -5.33
CA TRP A 201 -21.27 -47.27 -4.37
C TRP A 201 -22.64 -47.86 -4.09
N LYS A 202 -23.12 -48.73 -4.95
CA LYS A 202 -24.39 -49.48 -4.73
C LYS A 202 -24.22 -50.66 -3.80
N ASN A 203 -23.00 -51.04 -3.44
CA ASN A 203 -22.71 -52.15 -2.56
C ASN A 203 -22.88 -51.72 -1.06
N GLU A 204 -23.91 -52.27 -0.40
CA GLU A 204 -24.25 -51.95 0.97
C GLU A 204 -23.14 -52.31 1.96
N ILE A 205 -22.36 -53.39 1.68
CA ILE A 205 -21.26 -53.85 2.53
C ILE A 205 -20.12 -52.82 2.57
N LEU A 206 -19.74 -52.26 1.42
CA LEU A 206 -18.70 -51.24 1.34
C LEU A 206 -19.11 -49.92 1.95
N ASN A 207 -20.39 -49.62 2.02
CA ASN A 207 -20.93 -48.40 2.61
C ASN A 207 -21.20 -48.52 4.13
N ALA A 208 -21.27 -49.74 4.70
CA ALA A 208 -21.56 -49.94 6.12
C ALA A 208 -20.35 -49.74 7.02
N ASP A 209 -19.14 -49.74 6.48
CA ASP A 209 -17.92 -49.63 7.24
C ASP A 209 -17.53 -48.15 7.44
N GLY A 210 -17.30 -47.75 8.69
CA GLY A 210 -17.02 -46.36 9.04
C GLY A 210 -15.70 -45.79 8.50
N ASN A 211 -14.91 -46.59 7.77
CA ASN A 211 -13.79 -46.18 6.91
C ASN A 211 -14.22 -46.38 5.47
N ASN A 212 -14.96 -45.40 4.93
CA ASN A 212 -15.51 -45.52 3.60
C ASN A 212 -14.38 -45.48 2.54
N ILE A 213 -13.80 -46.64 2.23
CA ILE A 213 -12.71 -46.84 1.25
C ILE A 213 -13.08 -46.22 -0.12
N LEU A 214 -14.37 -46.18 -0.46
CA LEU A 214 -14.83 -45.59 -1.72
C LEU A 214 -14.56 -44.08 -1.80
N ASN A 215 -14.55 -43.35 -0.67
CA ASN A 215 -14.16 -41.95 -0.64
C ASN A 215 -12.68 -41.75 -0.97
N TYR A 216 -11.81 -42.65 -0.49
CA TYR A 216 -10.39 -42.62 -0.82
C TYR A 216 -10.14 -43.02 -2.26
N MET A 217 -10.89 -44.01 -2.79
CA MET A 217 -10.85 -44.38 -4.20
C MET A 217 -11.34 -43.24 -5.09
N SER A 218 -12.33 -42.46 -4.67
CA SER A 218 -12.73 -41.22 -5.37
C SER A 218 -11.60 -40.19 -5.43
N LYS A 219 -10.90 -39.98 -4.31
CA LYS A 219 -9.74 -39.11 -4.29
C LYS A 219 -8.62 -39.58 -5.24
N LEU A 220 -8.35 -40.89 -5.30
CA LEU A 220 -7.39 -41.42 -6.27
C LEU A 220 -7.83 -41.16 -7.76
N CYS A 221 -9.13 -41.29 -8.04
CA CYS A 221 -9.66 -40.94 -9.37
C CYS A 221 -9.54 -39.45 -9.70
N ASP A 222 -9.67 -38.58 -8.69
CA ASP A 222 -9.52 -37.15 -8.90
C ASP A 222 -8.04 -36.79 -9.11
N GLN A 223 -7.10 -37.43 -8.42
CA GLN A 223 -5.65 -37.28 -8.62
C GLN A 223 -5.23 -37.69 -10.07
N MET A 224 -5.83 -38.69 -10.66
CA MET A 224 -5.56 -39.09 -12.05
C MET A 224 -5.86 -38.01 -13.09
N ARG A 225 -6.65 -37.01 -12.75
CA ARG A 225 -6.96 -35.87 -13.61
C ARG A 225 -5.98 -34.70 -13.42
N GLY A 226 -5.15 -34.82 -12.42
CA GLY A 226 -4.21 -33.79 -12.04
C GLY A 226 -2.92 -33.80 -12.84
N PHE A 227 -2.02 -32.97 -12.39
CA PHE A 227 -0.70 -32.76 -12.99
C PHE A 227 0.37 -32.97 -11.92
N VAL A 228 1.41 -33.68 -12.32
CA VAL A 228 2.57 -33.95 -11.44
C VAL A 228 3.74 -33.08 -11.87
N ARG A 229 4.37 -32.42 -10.89
CA ARG A 229 5.58 -31.63 -11.07
C ARG A 229 6.78 -32.55 -11.32
N ILE A 230 7.61 -32.19 -12.28
CA ILE A 230 8.93 -32.79 -12.52
C ILE A 230 9.99 -31.72 -12.29
N PRO A 231 10.82 -31.84 -11.25
CA PRO A 231 11.91 -30.91 -10.99
C PRO A 231 13.07 -31.16 -11.97
N HIS A 232 13.70 -30.08 -12.41
CA HIS A 232 14.89 -30.08 -13.25
C HIS A 232 15.96 -29.19 -12.63
N SER A 233 17.22 -29.62 -12.67
CA SER A 233 18.35 -28.82 -12.22
C SER A 233 19.58 -29.17 -13.06
N ALA A 234 20.31 -28.17 -13.52
CA ALA A 234 21.53 -28.34 -14.31
C ALA A 234 22.58 -27.30 -13.93
N ASP A 235 23.82 -27.74 -13.86
CA ASP A 235 24.98 -26.85 -13.79
C ASP A 235 25.42 -26.48 -15.20
N VAL A 236 25.34 -25.19 -15.52
CA VAL A 236 25.64 -24.63 -16.85
C VAL A 236 26.99 -23.93 -16.80
N LYS A 237 27.88 -24.29 -17.73
CA LYS A 237 29.15 -23.60 -17.92
C LYS A 237 29.05 -22.68 -19.12
N LEU A 238 29.28 -21.40 -18.89
CA LEU A 238 29.32 -20.36 -19.91
C LEU A 238 30.78 -20.04 -20.20
N ASP A 239 31.19 -20.20 -21.46
CA ASP A 239 32.56 -20.00 -21.91
C ASP A 239 32.66 -18.78 -22.83
N PHE A 240 33.18 -17.68 -22.28
CA PHE A 240 33.38 -16.41 -22.97
C PHE A 240 34.80 -16.21 -23.51
N SER A 241 35.60 -17.29 -23.63
CA SER A 241 36.97 -17.20 -24.12
C SER A 241 37.08 -16.75 -25.58
N HIS A 242 36.04 -17.01 -26.37
CA HIS A 242 36.03 -16.71 -27.82
C HIS A 242 34.98 -15.68 -28.23
N GLU A 243 33.86 -15.62 -27.54
CA GLU A 243 32.73 -14.79 -27.88
C GLU A 243 32.10 -14.16 -26.61
N ASP A 244 31.68 -12.92 -26.71
CA ASP A 244 30.98 -12.21 -25.59
C ASP A 244 29.49 -12.52 -25.52
N TYR A 245 28.94 -13.23 -26.50
CA TYR A 245 27.58 -13.74 -26.52
C TYR A 245 27.58 -15.24 -26.64
N ILE A 246 26.85 -15.89 -25.75
CA ILE A 246 26.72 -17.36 -25.74
C ILE A 246 25.23 -17.68 -25.90
N ASP A 247 24.92 -18.45 -26.93
CA ASP A 247 23.68 -19.20 -27.03
C ASP A 247 23.98 -20.66 -26.70
N ALA A 248 23.82 -21.02 -25.43
CA ALA A 248 23.92 -22.41 -25.00
C ALA A 248 22.69 -23.17 -25.51
N ASN A 249 22.73 -23.55 -26.76
CA ASN A 249 21.66 -24.22 -27.52
C ASN A 249 21.42 -25.65 -26.99
N LYS A 250 21.56 -25.87 -25.71
CA LYS A 250 21.30 -27.14 -25.05
C LYS A 250 19.87 -27.12 -24.55
N ASN A 251 19.07 -27.99 -25.12
CA ASN A 251 17.79 -28.38 -24.59
C ASN A 251 18.03 -29.04 -23.22
N LEU A 252 17.90 -28.23 -22.13
CA LEU A 252 18.12 -28.71 -20.78
C LEU A 252 17.09 -29.79 -20.48
N ASP A 253 17.52 -30.98 -20.16
CA ASP A 253 16.69 -32.15 -19.83
C ASP A 253 15.56 -32.43 -20.83
N ASN A 254 15.79 -32.13 -22.13
CA ASN A 254 14.78 -32.26 -23.19
C ASN A 254 13.49 -31.40 -22.99
N CYS A 255 13.59 -30.30 -22.20
CA CYS A 255 12.45 -29.45 -21.86
C CYS A 255 12.30 -28.21 -22.75
N ASN A 256 13.03 -28.09 -23.84
CA ASN A 256 13.07 -26.88 -24.70
C ASN A 256 13.48 -25.61 -23.95
N VAL A 257 14.33 -25.72 -22.93
CA VAL A 257 14.85 -24.60 -22.16
C VAL A 257 16.26 -24.27 -22.64
N LYS A 258 16.51 -23.01 -22.92
CA LYS A 258 17.80 -22.48 -23.34
C LYS A 258 18.34 -21.50 -22.30
N VAL A 259 19.67 -21.45 -22.17
CA VAL A 259 20.37 -20.41 -21.43
C VAL A 259 21.15 -19.59 -22.45
N THR A 260 20.93 -18.27 -22.44
CA THR A 260 21.73 -17.33 -23.23
C THR A 260 22.48 -16.40 -22.27
N ALA A 261 23.66 -15.96 -22.65
CA ALA A 261 24.45 -15.09 -21.82
C ALA A 261 25.20 -14.04 -22.67
N LEU A 262 25.32 -12.84 -22.12
CA LEU A 262 26.01 -11.72 -22.72
C LEU A 262 27.00 -11.13 -21.70
N ARG A 263 28.26 -11.00 -22.09
CA ARG A 263 29.30 -10.34 -21.33
C ARG A 263 29.67 -9.01 -22.00
N ARG A 264 29.75 -7.92 -21.23
CA ARG A 264 30.21 -6.62 -21.72
C ARG A 264 31.31 -6.08 -20.82
N LYS A 265 32.41 -5.66 -21.39
CA LYS A 265 33.49 -4.98 -20.66
C LYS A 265 33.02 -3.57 -20.28
N VAL A 266 33.06 -3.25 -19.00
CA VAL A 266 32.68 -1.92 -18.45
C VAL A 266 33.94 -1.09 -18.20
N SER A 267 34.96 -1.70 -17.58
CA SER A 267 36.28 -1.09 -17.36
C SER A 267 37.34 -2.20 -17.26
N ASP A 268 38.56 -1.80 -16.96
CA ASP A 268 39.60 -2.80 -16.74
C ASP A 268 39.23 -3.70 -15.58
N ASN A 269 39.17 -5.01 -15.86
CA ASN A 269 38.85 -6.06 -14.91
C ASN A 269 37.41 -6.03 -14.33
N LEU A 270 36.48 -5.28 -14.96
CA LEU A 270 35.07 -5.20 -14.58
C LEU A 270 34.16 -5.50 -15.79
N TYR A 271 33.28 -6.45 -15.64
CA TYR A 271 32.38 -6.92 -16.67
C TYR A 271 30.93 -6.88 -16.19
N SER A 272 30.01 -6.43 -17.05
CA SER A 272 28.56 -6.63 -16.90
C SER A 272 28.19 -7.95 -17.57
N ILE A 273 27.49 -8.81 -16.84
CA ILE A 273 27.11 -10.14 -17.29
C ILE A 273 25.60 -10.26 -17.18
N THR A 274 24.96 -10.59 -18.30
CA THR A 274 23.52 -10.88 -18.36
C THR A 274 23.34 -12.35 -18.69
N ILE A 275 22.58 -13.08 -17.89
CA ILE A 275 22.20 -14.46 -18.12
C ILE A 275 20.69 -14.55 -18.23
N MET A 276 20.20 -15.19 -19.27
CA MET A 276 18.77 -15.36 -19.50
C MET A 276 18.39 -16.82 -19.64
N LEU A 277 17.26 -17.18 -19.06
CA LEU A 277 16.58 -18.45 -19.22
C LEU A 277 15.40 -18.25 -20.17
N VAL A 278 15.32 -19.07 -21.21
CA VAL A 278 14.33 -18.92 -22.28
C VAL A 278 13.57 -20.23 -22.48
N ASN A 279 12.25 -20.18 -22.44
CA ASN A 279 11.40 -21.26 -22.91
C ASN A 279 11.35 -21.17 -24.46
N SER A 280 12.06 -22.07 -25.13
CA SER A 280 12.17 -22.09 -26.59
C SER A 280 11.11 -22.99 -27.26
N CYS A 281 10.11 -23.45 -26.53
CA CYS A 281 9.00 -24.24 -27.07
C CYS A 281 8.18 -23.38 -28.05
N MET A 282 7.93 -23.93 -29.25
CA MET A 282 7.15 -23.28 -30.31
C MET A 282 5.70 -23.81 -30.41
N GLU A 283 5.35 -24.75 -29.53
CA GLU A 283 3.98 -25.29 -29.49
C GLU A 283 3.04 -24.36 -28.72
N LYS A 284 1.73 -24.46 -28.98
CA LYS A 284 0.73 -23.69 -28.22
C LYS A 284 0.77 -24.04 -26.74
N SER A 285 0.62 -23.04 -25.87
CA SER A 285 0.52 -23.24 -24.43
C SER A 285 -0.70 -24.10 -24.06
N ASN A 286 -0.46 -25.10 -23.23
CA ASN A 286 -1.49 -25.93 -22.61
C ASN A 286 -1.16 -26.22 -21.12
N GLY A 287 -0.42 -25.34 -20.46
CA GLY A 287 0.08 -25.52 -19.10
C GLY A 287 1.24 -26.52 -18.99
N THR A 288 1.22 -27.63 -19.73
CA THR A 288 2.30 -28.64 -19.71
C THR A 288 3.54 -28.25 -20.53
N ARG A 289 3.46 -27.16 -21.29
CA ARG A 289 4.59 -26.60 -22.09
C ARG A 289 5.20 -25.36 -21.43
N CYS A 290 4.67 -24.92 -20.31
CA CYS A 290 5.22 -23.85 -19.53
C CYS A 290 6.35 -24.34 -18.63
N ILE A 291 7.23 -23.42 -18.27
CA ILE A 291 8.31 -23.62 -17.29
C ILE A 291 7.90 -22.88 -16.01
N PHE A 292 7.96 -23.56 -14.90
CA PHE A 292 7.51 -23.06 -13.60
C PHE A 292 8.67 -22.92 -12.64
N GLN A 293 8.60 -21.95 -11.74
CA GLN A 293 9.61 -21.67 -10.72
C GLN A 293 11.05 -21.62 -11.28
N PRO A 294 11.30 -20.89 -12.40
CA PRO A 294 12.63 -20.84 -12.96
C PRO A 294 13.58 -20.08 -12.04
N GLU A 295 14.74 -20.68 -11.74
CA GLU A 295 15.79 -20.09 -10.92
C GLU A 295 17.14 -20.10 -11.66
N ILE A 296 17.86 -18.99 -11.59
CA ILE A 296 19.25 -18.84 -11.97
C ILE A 296 20.02 -18.49 -10.71
N ARG A 297 21.00 -19.31 -10.31
CA ARG A 297 21.82 -19.12 -9.13
C ARG A 297 23.29 -19.12 -9.49
N ILE A 298 24.05 -18.15 -8.97
CA ILE A 298 25.48 -17.99 -9.19
C ILE A 298 26.17 -17.88 -7.85
N ASP A 299 27.19 -18.69 -7.63
CA ASP A 299 28.02 -18.65 -6.44
C ASP A 299 29.44 -18.23 -6.84
N SER A 300 29.94 -17.14 -6.27
CA SER A 300 31.30 -16.66 -6.52
C SER A 300 32.40 -17.61 -6.01
N GLN A 301 32.09 -18.56 -5.11
CA GLN A 301 33.04 -19.57 -4.65
C GLN A 301 33.38 -20.58 -5.75
N ASN A 302 32.44 -20.80 -6.67
CA ASN A 302 32.59 -21.68 -7.82
C ASN A 302 33.13 -20.95 -9.07
N ASN A 303 33.52 -19.67 -8.93
CA ASN A 303 33.94 -18.80 -10.02
C ASN A 303 35.22 -18.03 -9.65
N GLU A 304 35.98 -17.57 -10.66
CA GLU A 304 37.26 -16.84 -10.48
C GLU A 304 37.03 -15.29 -10.34
N PHE A 305 35.83 -14.83 -10.25
CA PHE A 305 35.47 -13.43 -10.05
C PHE A 305 34.87 -13.18 -8.66
N VAL A 306 34.75 -11.92 -8.27
CA VAL A 306 33.94 -11.44 -7.16
C VAL A 306 32.82 -10.54 -7.68
N PHE A 307 31.68 -10.53 -6.99
CA PHE A 307 30.62 -9.60 -7.34
C PHE A 307 31.02 -8.17 -7.02
N SER A 308 30.73 -7.26 -7.92
CA SER A 308 30.96 -5.82 -7.76
C SER A 308 29.63 -5.08 -7.65
N GLU A 309 29.65 -3.90 -7.03
CA GLU A 309 28.46 -3.06 -7.00
C GLU A 309 27.99 -2.74 -8.41
N TYR A 310 26.69 -2.79 -8.59
CA TYR A 310 26.02 -2.35 -9.81
C TYR A 310 26.02 -0.82 -9.83
N SER A 311 26.86 -0.23 -10.63
CA SER A 311 26.85 1.19 -10.93
C SER A 311 26.02 1.41 -12.19
N GLY A 312 24.71 1.63 -12.02
CA GLY A 312 23.81 1.88 -13.14
C GLY A 312 24.20 3.10 -13.98
N ASP A 313 24.99 4.02 -13.38
CA ASP A 313 25.33 5.29 -14.00
C ASP A 313 26.82 5.45 -14.19
N ALA A 314 27.23 5.34 -15.43
CA ALA A 314 28.61 5.53 -15.82
C ALA A 314 29.14 6.97 -15.58
N ASN A 315 28.26 7.94 -15.32
CA ASN A 315 28.66 9.34 -15.22
C ASN A 315 27.77 10.11 -14.24
N PHE A 316 28.15 10.10 -12.94
CA PHE A 316 27.47 10.83 -11.87
C PHE A 316 27.24 12.32 -12.21
N SER A 317 28.16 12.94 -12.98
CA SER A 317 28.06 14.36 -13.38
C SER A 317 27.00 14.65 -14.44
N LEU A 318 26.41 13.63 -15.07
CA LEU A 318 25.32 13.77 -16.04
C LEU A 318 23.93 13.62 -15.38
N LEU A 319 23.90 13.17 -14.13
CA LEU A 319 22.67 13.06 -13.35
C LEU A 319 22.17 14.45 -12.94
N ASP A 320 20.87 14.63 -12.85
CA ASP A 320 20.29 15.82 -12.27
C ASP A 320 20.52 15.90 -10.74
N ASP A 321 20.19 17.04 -10.14
CA ASP A 321 20.41 17.28 -8.70
C ASP A 321 19.62 16.33 -7.82
N GLU A 322 18.44 15.86 -8.25
CA GLU A 322 17.62 14.91 -7.51
C GLU A 322 18.26 13.52 -7.52
N GLU A 323 18.68 13.05 -8.67
CA GLU A 323 19.37 11.76 -8.83
C GLU A 323 20.71 11.75 -8.07
N GLN A 324 21.49 12.84 -8.16
CA GLN A 324 22.72 13.00 -7.39
C GLN A 324 22.47 12.97 -5.88
N SER A 325 21.41 13.65 -5.43
CA SER A 325 21.01 13.67 -4.02
C SER A 325 20.59 12.27 -3.54
N LEU A 326 19.82 11.53 -4.33
CA LEU A 326 19.44 10.14 -4.03
C LEU A 326 20.68 9.24 -3.95
N ASN A 327 21.62 9.38 -4.90
CA ASN A 327 22.89 8.66 -4.86
C ASN A 327 23.71 8.95 -3.59
N LEU A 328 23.73 10.21 -3.14
CA LEU A 328 24.38 10.57 -1.88
C LEU A 328 23.68 9.95 -0.68
N LEU A 329 22.34 10.00 -0.61
CA LEU A 329 21.54 9.47 0.51
C LEU A 329 21.68 7.95 0.63
N TYR A 330 21.69 7.24 -0.50
CA TYR A 330 21.77 5.78 -0.56
C TYR A 330 23.17 5.23 -0.84
N ARG A 331 24.23 6.04 -0.76
CA ARG A 331 25.61 5.68 -1.10
C ARG A 331 26.15 4.42 -0.38
N ASN A 332 25.58 4.11 0.79
CA ASN A 332 26.00 2.93 1.57
C ASN A 332 25.15 1.68 1.25
N LYS A 333 24.12 1.81 0.41
CA LYS A 333 23.26 0.69 0.00
C LYS A 333 23.84 0.06 -1.26
N LYS A 334 24.46 -1.12 -1.09
CA LYS A 334 25.02 -1.87 -2.20
C LYS A 334 23.95 -2.56 -2.99
N VAL A 335 24.02 -2.47 -4.31
CA VAL A 335 23.20 -3.20 -5.27
C VAL A 335 24.16 -3.93 -6.21
N TYR A 336 23.97 -5.23 -6.39
CA TYR A 336 24.90 -6.05 -7.18
C TYR A 336 24.40 -6.39 -8.58
N GLY A 337 23.15 -6.05 -8.89
CA GLY A 337 22.58 -6.29 -10.20
C GLY A 337 21.10 -5.98 -10.30
N THR A 338 20.49 -6.35 -11.42
CA THR A 338 19.07 -6.18 -11.69
C THR A 338 18.47 -7.42 -12.35
N GLY A 339 17.17 -7.65 -12.16
CA GLY A 339 16.42 -8.70 -12.82
C GLY A 339 15.76 -8.22 -14.11
N LEU A 340 15.48 -9.14 -15.00
CA LEU A 340 14.73 -8.97 -16.26
C LEU A 340 13.55 -9.94 -16.23
N GLY A 341 12.33 -9.45 -16.06
CA GLY A 341 11.14 -10.27 -15.84
C GLY A 341 11.08 -10.97 -14.47
N THR A 342 12.02 -10.64 -13.59
CA THR A 342 12.16 -11.10 -12.20
C THR A 342 12.93 -10.05 -11.42
N SER A 343 13.05 -10.18 -10.10
CA SER A 343 14.00 -9.41 -9.33
C SER A 343 15.24 -10.23 -8.97
N LEU A 344 16.22 -9.57 -8.37
CA LEU A 344 17.48 -10.15 -7.97
C LEU A 344 17.63 -10.07 -6.45
N SER A 345 18.05 -11.18 -5.86
CA SER A 345 18.42 -11.27 -4.45
C SER A 345 19.85 -11.76 -4.32
N TRP A 346 20.52 -11.42 -3.22
CA TRP A 346 21.91 -11.80 -2.97
C TRP A 346 22.20 -11.98 -1.49
N ASN A 347 23.20 -12.81 -1.24
CA ASN A 347 23.84 -12.96 0.05
C ASN A 347 25.36 -12.85 -0.18
N ILE A 348 25.87 -11.62 -0.20
CA ILE A 348 27.24 -11.28 -0.60
C ILE A 348 27.91 -10.57 0.58
N ASP A 349 29.12 -10.99 0.93
CA ASP A 349 29.94 -10.41 1.99
C ASP A 349 30.65 -9.11 1.56
N SER A 350 31.44 -8.53 2.47
CA SER A 350 32.21 -7.30 2.23
C SER A 350 33.25 -7.42 1.12
N ASP A 351 33.70 -8.63 0.84
CA ASP A 351 34.76 -8.93 -0.14
C ASP A 351 34.18 -9.24 -1.53
N GLY A 352 32.87 -9.19 -1.67
CA GLY A 352 32.16 -9.50 -2.91
C GLY A 352 32.00 -11.00 -3.16
N ARG A 353 32.13 -11.83 -2.12
CA ARG A 353 31.95 -13.28 -2.19
C ARG A 353 30.54 -13.65 -1.67
N GLY A 354 29.96 -14.69 -2.26
CA GLY A 354 28.66 -15.21 -1.87
C GLY A 354 27.81 -15.62 -3.06
N GLU A 355 26.52 -15.60 -2.87
CA GLU A 355 25.51 -16.06 -3.82
C GLU A 355 24.67 -14.90 -4.36
N LEU A 356 24.24 -15.04 -5.63
CA LEU A 356 23.34 -14.16 -6.33
C LEU A 356 22.31 -15.03 -7.08
N TYR A 357 21.01 -14.73 -6.93
CA TYR A 357 19.92 -15.50 -7.52
C TYR A 357 18.71 -14.62 -7.82
N ASN A 358 17.87 -15.03 -8.74
CA ASN A 358 16.62 -14.35 -8.99
C ASN A 358 15.57 -14.68 -7.90
N ASP A 359 14.69 -13.73 -7.61
CA ASP A 359 13.56 -13.92 -6.71
C ASP A 359 12.33 -13.20 -7.30
N PHE A 360 11.20 -13.89 -7.41
CA PHE A 360 9.94 -13.30 -7.86
C PHE A 360 9.25 -12.46 -6.77
N PHE A 361 9.70 -12.58 -5.52
CA PHE A 361 9.21 -11.81 -4.37
C PHE A 361 10.38 -11.10 -3.68
N PRO A 362 10.80 -9.92 -4.19
CA PRO A 362 11.94 -9.22 -3.62
C PRO A 362 11.66 -8.79 -2.19
N GLU A 363 12.67 -8.93 -1.33
CA GLU A 363 12.65 -8.41 0.03
C GLU A 363 13.45 -7.10 0.08
N ILE A 364 12.84 -6.06 0.65
CA ILE A 364 13.50 -4.78 0.89
C ILE A 364 13.30 -4.38 2.34
N GLU A 365 14.40 -4.05 3.01
CA GLU A 365 14.31 -3.38 4.31
C GLU A 365 13.94 -1.91 4.09
N VAL A 366 12.71 -1.55 4.50
CA VAL A 366 12.27 -0.16 4.50
C VAL A 366 12.73 0.48 5.80
N PRO A 367 13.66 1.44 5.77
CA PRO A 367 14.10 2.13 6.97
C PRO A 367 12.91 2.86 7.60
N GLN A 368 12.71 2.66 8.88
CA GLN A 368 11.72 3.42 9.64
C GLN A 368 12.35 4.71 10.15
N MET A 369 11.54 5.76 10.20
CA MET A 369 11.97 7.02 10.79
C MET A 369 11.97 6.90 12.32
N ASP A 370 13.10 7.20 12.93
CA ASP A 370 13.19 7.40 14.37
C ASP A 370 12.80 8.85 14.70
N PHE A 371 11.75 9.01 15.50
CA PHE A 371 11.25 10.30 15.93
C PHE A 371 11.75 10.69 17.34
N GLN A 372 12.60 9.85 17.94
CA GLN A 372 13.21 10.17 19.22
C GLN A 372 14.19 11.33 19.05
N LEU A 373 14.10 12.28 19.97
CA LEU A 373 15.03 13.40 20.00
C LEU A 373 16.40 12.89 20.44
N PRO A 374 17.47 13.12 19.67
CA PRO A 374 18.80 12.68 20.07
C PRO A 374 19.23 13.39 21.37
N GLU A 375 19.62 12.63 22.38
CA GLU A 375 20.01 13.14 23.71
C GLU A 375 21.12 14.20 23.66
N LYS A 376 22.04 14.07 22.68
CA LYS A 376 23.15 15.01 22.49
C LYS A 376 22.72 16.48 22.28
N TYR A 377 21.50 16.71 21.77
CA TYR A 377 20.98 18.05 21.50
C TYR A 377 20.17 18.63 22.66
N GLN A 378 19.89 17.85 23.70
CA GLN A 378 19.20 18.26 24.93
C GLN A 378 17.90 19.05 24.68
N ILE A 379 17.06 18.56 23.75
CA ILE A 379 15.80 19.22 23.43
C ILE A 379 14.78 18.93 24.53
N ASP A 380 14.17 19.99 25.08
CA ASP A 380 13.10 19.87 26.05
C ASP A 380 11.83 19.30 25.40
N LYS A 381 11.34 18.16 25.88
CA LYS A 381 10.15 17.48 25.34
C LYS A 381 8.90 18.36 25.39
N ARG A 382 8.79 19.30 26.34
CA ARG A 382 7.66 20.24 26.41
C ARG A 382 7.48 21.03 25.12
N THR A 383 8.58 21.31 24.39
CA THR A 383 8.53 22.01 23.09
C THR A 383 7.64 21.29 22.08
N LEU A 384 7.56 19.98 22.14
CA LEU A 384 6.74 19.16 21.22
C LEU A 384 5.34 18.87 21.77
N SER A 385 5.03 19.23 23.00
CA SER A 385 3.72 18.96 23.61
C SER A 385 2.65 19.92 23.09
N MET A 386 1.65 19.38 22.39
CA MET A 386 0.49 20.16 21.94
C MET A 386 -0.25 20.80 23.12
N LYS A 387 -0.35 20.08 24.25
CA LYS A 387 -0.96 20.58 25.47
C LYS A 387 -0.17 21.76 26.02
N TYR A 388 1.15 21.62 26.21
CA TYR A 388 2.00 22.70 26.71
C TYR A 388 1.94 23.94 25.80
N LEU A 389 2.06 23.77 24.50
CA LEU A 389 2.00 24.88 23.53
C LEU A 389 0.65 25.59 23.50
N SER A 390 -0.44 24.90 23.87
CA SER A 390 -1.80 25.43 23.92
C SER A 390 -2.25 25.89 25.30
N ASP A 391 -1.41 25.76 26.33
CA ASP A 391 -1.73 26.19 27.68
C ASP A 391 -1.85 27.71 27.76
N LEU A 392 -2.87 28.21 28.46
CA LEU A 392 -3.18 29.64 28.56
C LEU A 392 -2.90 30.23 29.96
N ASN A 393 -2.70 29.38 30.96
CA ASN A 393 -2.74 29.77 32.36
C ASN A 393 -1.39 29.62 33.06
N ASP A 394 -0.67 28.53 32.83
CA ASP A 394 0.50 28.15 33.64
C ASP A 394 1.83 28.57 33.02
N TYR A 395 1.87 28.86 31.72
CA TYR A 395 3.10 29.18 30.99
C TYR A 395 2.97 30.41 30.12
N THR A 396 3.97 31.28 30.19
CA THR A 396 3.97 32.55 29.44
C THR A 396 4.32 32.33 27.94
N LYS A 397 3.95 33.31 27.11
CA LYS A 397 4.35 33.36 25.71
C LYS A 397 5.86 33.32 25.56
N GLU A 398 6.58 34.09 26.42
CA GLU A 398 8.04 34.21 26.39
C GLU A 398 8.74 32.88 26.68
N GLU A 399 8.26 32.11 27.67
CA GLU A 399 8.79 30.77 27.98
C GLU A 399 8.62 29.78 26.80
N LYS A 400 7.45 29.78 26.16
CA LYS A 400 7.19 28.94 25.00
C LYS A 400 8.05 29.34 23.80
N ILE A 401 8.19 30.64 23.52
CA ILE A 401 9.07 31.17 22.46
C ILE A 401 10.53 30.80 22.71
N ASP A 402 11.01 30.86 23.94
CA ASP A 402 12.38 30.45 24.28
C ASP A 402 12.63 28.97 24.02
N LEU A 403 11.66 28.11 24.33
CA LEU A 403 11.74 26.67 24.01
C LEU A 403 11.73 26.41 22.49
N LEU A 404 10.89 27.11 21.73
CA LEU A 404 10.87 27.00 20.27
C LEU A 404 12.20 27.43 19.65
N ARG A 405 12.84 28.50 20.18
CA ARG A 405 14.19 28.91 19.75
C ARG A 405 15.24 27.86 20.05
N LYS A 406 15.25 27.30 21.27
CA LYS A 406 16.17 26.20 21.60
C LYS A 406 16.00 24.98 20.71
N PHE A 407 14.77 24.68 20.30
CA PHE A 407 14.47 23.61 19.35
C PHE A 407 15.13 23.85 17.99
N ILE A 408 14.97 25.02 17.38
CA ILE A 408 15.57 25.30 16.08
C ILE A 408 17.10 25.45 16.16
N GLU A 409 17.65 25.96 17.29
CA GLU A 409 19.10 25.97 17.49
C GLU A 409 19.69 24.56 17.56
N SER A 410 18.92 23.59 18.07
CA SER A 410 19.32 22.18 18.04
C SER A 410 19.36 21.63 16.63
N TYR A 411 18.44 22.06 15.77
CA TYR A 411 18.46 21.72 14.34
C TYR A 411 19.67 22.34 13.64
N LYS A 412 20.03 23.59 13.95
CA LYS A 412 21.24 24.23 13.43
C LYS A 412 22.51 23.46 13.78
N LYS A 413 22.65 23.05 15.06
CA LYS A 413 23.77 22.21 15.50
C LYS A 413 23.84 20.88 14.71
N TRP A 414 22.67 20.30 14.37
CA TRP A 414 22.64 19.10 13.53
C TRP A 414 23.12 19.38 12.09
N ILE A 415 22.80 20.53 11.52
CA ILE A 415 23.30 20.97 10.20
C ILE A 415 24.83 21.13 10.25
N ASP A 416 25.36 21.75 11.32
CA ASP A 416 26.80 21.92 11.52
C ASP A 416 27.51 20.54 11.60
N ASP A 417 26.94 19.59 12.34
CA ASP A 417 27.43 18.21 12.41
C ASP A 417 27.42 17.50 11.04
N LEU A 418 26.41 17.73 10.20
CA LEU A 418 26.37 17.20 8.85
C LEU A 418 27.42 17.84 7.94
N SER A 419 27.65 19.13 8.08
CA SER A 419 28.71 19.85 7.33
C SER A 419 30.10 19.26 7.63
N GLU A 420 30.38 18.93 8.90
CA GLU A 420 31.65 18.24 9.25
C GLU A 420 31.73 16.83 8.67
N LYS A 421 30.63 16.08 8.68
CA LYS A 421 30.59 14.74 8.08
C LYS A 421 30.78 14.77 6.57
N LEU A 422 30.24 15.79 5.89
CA LEU A 422 30.40 15.92 4.44
C LEU A 422 31.86 15.99 4.01
N LYS A 423 32.73 16.63 4.81
CA LYS A 423 34.17 16.72 4.53
C LYS A 423 34.88 15.36 4.39
N ALA A 424 34.32 14.33 4.99
CA ALA A 424 34.85 12.96 4.97
C ALA A 424 34.24 12.06 3.87
N ILE A 425 33.33 12.60 3.06
CA ILE A 425 32.65 11.86 1.98
C ILE A 425 33.40 12.14 0.65
N ASP A 426 33.29 11.19 -0.31
CA ASP A 426 33.91 11.27 -1.62
C ASP A 426 33.70 12.62 -2.31
N GLU A 427 34.73 13.12 -2.98
CA GLU A 427 34.75 14.42 -3.66
C GLU A 427 33.57 14.59 -4.64
N LYS A 428 33.16 13.54 -5.33
CA LYS A 428 32.01 13.56 -6.25
C LYS A 428 30.71 14.03 -5.62
N PHE A 429 30.53 13.80 -4.31
CA PHE A 429 29.32 14.18 -3.57
C PHE A 429 29.39 15.56 -2.93
N GLN A 430 30.55 16.27 -2.95
CA GLN A 430 30.71 17.54 -2.24
C GLN A 430 29.74 18.61 -2.74
N HIS A 431 29.55 18.69 -4.06
CA HIS A 431 28.65 19.71 -4.66
C HIS A 431 27.19 19.49 -4.18
N ILE A 432 26.65 18.31 -4.38
CA ILE A 432 25.27 18.01 -4.04
C ILE A 432 25.04 18.01 -2.51
N GLY A 433 26.05 17.58 -1.74
CA GLY A 433 26.00 17.65 -0.28
C GLY A 433 25.91 19.09 0.23
N ASN A 434 26.68 20.02 -0.33
CA ASN A 434 26.59 21.45 0.00
C ASN A 434 25.26 22.07 -0.42
N LEU A 435 24.70 21.67 -1.57
CA LEU A 435 23.37 22.10 -2.01
C LEU A 435 22.29 21.65 -1.01
N ASN A 436 22.34 20.38 -0.56
CA ASN A 436 21.42 19.85 0.45
C ASN A 436 21.56 20.58 1.81
N LEU A 437 22.79 20.90 2.24
CA LEU A 437 23.02 21.68 3.45
C LEU A 437 22.49 23.12 3.32
N SER A 438 22.62 23.75 2.14
CA SER A 438 22.03 25.06 1.88
C SER A 438 20.51 25.06 2.05
N LYS A 439 19.80 24.04 1.54
CA LYS A 439 18.36 23.84 1.73
C LYS A 439 17.99 23.64 3.20
N CYS A 440 18.84 22.96 3.98
CA CYS A 440 18.65 22.81 5.42
C CYS A 440 18.81 24.17 6.16
N HIS A 441 19.80 24.96 5.79
CA HIS A 441 19.97 26.32 6.34
C HIS A 441 18.80 27.23 5.99
N GLU A 442 18.28 27.18 4.77
CA GLU A 442 17.08 27.92 4.38
C GLU A 442 15.88 27.53 5.24
N SER A 443 15.68 26.23 5.50
CA SER A 443 14.62 25.74 6.39
C SER A 443 14.80 26.27 7.83
N TYR A 444 16.04 26.32 8.33
CA TYR A 444 16.34 26.92 9.64
C TYR A 444 15.98 28.40 9.69
N GLU A 445 16.38 29.20 8.69
CA GLU A 445 16.07 30.63 8.64
C GLU A 445 14.56 30.88 8.53
N ARG A 446 13.83 30.08 7.75
CA ARG A 446 12.36 30.15 7.65
C ARG A 446 11.70 29.86 9.02
N MET A 447 12.13 28.84 9.76
CA MET A 447 11.63 28.54 11.11
C MET A 447 11.93 29.70 12.07
N LYS A 448 13.13 30.26 12.02
CA LYS A 448 13.55 31.40 12.86
C LYS A 448 12.68 32.63 12.59
N ASN A 449 12.48 32.97 11.32
CA ASN A 449 11.63 34.08 10.90
C ASN A 449 10.16 33.85 11.33
N GLY A 450 9.66 32.62 11.26
CA GLY A 450 8.33 32.25 11.76
C GLY A 450 8.19 32.45 13.26
N ILE A 451 9.18 32.03 14.06
CA ILE A 451 9.18 32.26 15.52
C ILE A 451 9.25 33.73 15.85
N GLU A 452 10.08 34.52 15.15
CA GLU A 452 10.14 35.98 15.33
C GLU A 452 8.80 36.66 15.02
N SER A 453 8.10 36.18 13.99
CA SER A 453 6.78 36.66 13.61
C SER A 453 5.73 36.34 14.68
N LEU A 454 5.71 35.11 15.19
CA LEU A 454 4.86 34.69 16.32
C LEU A 454 5.15 35.52 17.60
N GLN A 455 6.41 35.90 17.83
CA GLN A 455 6.76 36.73 18.99
C GLN A 455 6.21 38.13 18.85
N LYS A 456 6.30 38.75 17.67
CA LYS A 456 5.96 40.17 17.43
C LYS A 456 4.46 40.41 17.32
N ASP A 457 3.69 39.41 16.81
CA ASP A 457 2.27 39.55 16.51
C ASP A 457 1.41 38.64 17.38
N ASP A 458 0.55 39.24 18.20
CA ASP A 458 -0.33 38.48 19.10
C ASP A 458 -1.46 37.74 18.36
N VAL A 459 -1.87 38.20 17.20
CA VAL A 459 -2.88 37.48 16.39
C VAL A 459 -2.29 36.16 15.88
N GLN A 460 -1.07 36.21 15.36
CA GLN A 460 -0.35 35.02 14.91
C GLN A 460 -0.05 34.07 16.08
N TRP A 461 0.36 34.61 17.22
CA TRP A 461 0.60 33.81 18.42
C TRP A 461 -0.68 33.10 18.91
N ASN A 462 -1.80 33.82 19.02
CA ASN A 462 -3.06 33.26 19.43
C ASN A 462 -3.53 32.18 18.43
N ALA A 463 -3.33 32.38 17.14
CA ALA A 463 -3.63 31.37 16.13
C ALA A 463 -2.79 30.10 16.31
N PHE A 464 -1.51 30.26 16.65
CA PHE A 464 -0.61 29.14 16.94
C PHE A 464 -1.06 28.37 18.20
N GLU A 465 -1.40 29.06 19.31
CA GLU A 465 -1.93 28.42 20.51
C GLU A 465 -3.22 27.67 20.23
N LEU A 466 -4.16 28.26 19.50
CA LEU A 466 -5.43 27.63 19.15
C LEU A 466 -5.24 26.43 18.20
N ALA A 467 -4.30 26.50 17.27
CA ALA A 467 -3.97 25.36 16.40
C ALA A 467 -3.46 24.17 17.22
N ASN A 468 -2.56 24.42 18.18
CA ASN A 468 -2.07 23.38 19.10
C ASN A 468 -3.22 22.80 19.94
N ARG A 469 -4.13 23.64 20.42
CA ARG A 469 -5.31 23.20 21.17
C ARG A 469 -6.24 22.33 20.33
N ALA A 470 -6.58 22.75 19.12
CA ALA A 470 -7.42 21.99 18.23
C ALA A 470 -6.81 20.63 17.88
N MET A 471 -5.50 20.58 17.65
CA MET A 471 -4.76 19.35 17.41
C MET A 471 -4.75 18.43 18.63
N PHE A 472 -4.57 18.98 19.83
CA PHE A 472 -4.65 18.22 21.06
C PHE A 472 -6.04 17.61 21.27
N MET A 473 -7.10 18.40 21.11
CA MET A 473 -8.49 17.93 21.18
C MET A 473 -8.77 16.86 20.13
N GLN A 474 -8.32 17.05 18.89
CA GLN A 474 -8.43 16.06 17.81
C GLN A 474 -7.80 14.73 18.22
N ARG A 475 -6.62 14.75 18.85
CA ARG A 475 -5.94 13.53 19.30
C ARG A 475 -6.70 12.82 20.42
N VAL A 476 -7.24 13.55 21.39
CA VAL A 476 -8.07 12.99 22.46
C VAL A 476 -9.31 12.27 21.88
N HIS A 477 -9.99 12.91 20.94
CA HIS A 477 -11.19 12.34 20.33
C HIS A 477 -10.89 11.17 19.37
N LEU A 478 -9.75 11.19 18.67
CA LEU A 478 -9.31 10.03 17.88
C LEU A 478 -8.95 8.83 18.76
N GLU A 479 -8.40 9.05 19.95
CA GLU A 479 -8.15 7.96 20.91
C GLU A 479 -9.46 7.37 21.43
N LEU A 480 -10.41 8.23 21.82
CA LEU A 480 -11.75 7.78 22.21
C LEU A 480 -12.41 6.94 21.12
N GLN A 481 -12.31 7.35 19.86
CA GLN A 481 -12.83 6.59 18.73
C GLN A 481 -12.12 5.24 18.52
N LYS A 482 -10.79 5.17 18.76
CA LYS A 482 -10.02 3.90 18.68
C LYS A 482 -10.42 2.92 19.77
N GLU A 483 -10.58 3.38 20.99
CA GLU A 483 -11.06 2.55 22.11
C GLU A 483 -12.45 1.99 21.83
N THR A 484 -13.23 2.68 21.02
CA THR A 484 -14.59 2.29 20.63
C THR A 484 -14.65 1.62 19.26
N SER A 485 -13.53 1.45 18.54
CA SER A 485 -13.52 0.93 17.15
C SER A 485 -14.07 -0.47 17.01
N ASN A 486 -13.84 -1.32 18.01
CA ASN A 486 -14.32 -2.71 18.06
C ASN A 486 -15.69 -2.87 18.73
N ILE A 487 -16.29 -1.77 19.19
CA ILE A 487 -17.57 -1.76 19.88
C ILE A 487 -18.50 -0.81 19.11
N ASP A 488 -19.64 -1.34 18.71
CA ASP A 488 -20.68 -0.50 18.09
C ASP A 488 -21.31 0.40 19.14
N ARG A 489 -21.10 1.71 19.03
CA ARG A 489 -21.67 2.72 19.92
C ARG A 489 -22.95 3.27 19.35
N TYR A 490 -24.04 2.94 20.02
CA TYR A 490 -25.39 3.43 19.71
C TYR A 490 -25.69 4.74 20.45
N PRO A 491 -26.76 5.49 20.07
CA PRO A 491 -27.06 6.80 20.63
C PRO A 491 -27.27 6.85 22.14
N ASP A 492 -27.65 5.74 22.75
CA ASP A 492 -27.98 5.58 24.17
C ASP A 492 -26.86 4.92 24.99
N ASP A 493 -25.62 4.96 24.50
CA ASP A 493 -24.46 4.35 25.17
C ASP A 493 -24.04 5.15 26.42
N GLU A 494 -24.43 4.65 27.61
CA GLU A 494 -24.15 5.28 28.90
C GLU A 494 -22.63 5.32 29.22
N VAL A 495 -21.86 4.29 28.80
CA VAL A 495 -20.41 4.24 29.03
C VAL A 495 -19.71 5.34 28.21
N LEU A 496 -20.16 5.58 26.99
CA LEU A 496 -19.64 6.66 26.17
C LEU A 496 -20.03 8.02 26.75
N ALA A 497 -21.26 8.16 27.24
CA ALA A 497 -21.74 9.37 27.90
C ALA A 497 -20.85 9.75 29.09
N GLU A 498 -20.58 8.78 30.00
CA GLU A 498 -19.71 8.98 31.15
C GLU A 498 -18.26 9.36 30.75
N LYS A 499 -17.74 8.76 29.67
CA LYS A 499 -16.40 9.12 29.16
C LYS A 499 -16.36 10.55 28.61
N LEU A 500 -17.40 10.96 27.87
CA LEU A 500 -17.47 12.32 27.29
C LEU A 500 -17.56 13.41 28.38
N GLU A 501 -18.31 13.15 29.45
CA GLU A 501 -18.43 14.05 30.59
C GLU A 501 -17.11 14.21 31.37
N LYS A 502 -16.28 13.16 31.40
CA LYS A 502 -14.99 13.15 32.09
C LYS A 502 -13.85 13.80 31.30
N ILE A 503 -14.04 14.15 30.01
CA ILE A 503 -12.98 14.78 29.24
C ILE A 503 -12.75 16.20 29.77
N ASP A 504 -11.62 16.40 30.43
CA ASP A 504 -11.09 17.71 30.79
C ASP A 504 -9.74 17.95 30.12
N TYR A 505 -9.69 18.86 29.16
CA TYR A 505 -8.46 19.20 28.45
C TYR A 505 -7.45 19.99 29.31
N ALA A 506 -7.84 20.40 30.52
CA ALA A 506 -6.99 21.15 31.45
C ALA A 506 -6.23 20.23 32.44
N GLU A 507 -6.75 19.03 32.74
CA GLU A 507 -6.11 18.12 33.71
C GLU A 507 -4.77 17.56 33.23
N ASP A 508 -3.78 17.53 34.13
CA ASP A 508 -2.40 17.15 33.82
C ASP A 508 -2.13 15.64 33.76
N GLY A 509 -2.98 14.82 34.37
CA GLY A 509 -2.63 13.42 34.66
C GLY A 509 -2.77 12.45 33.53
N GLU A 510 -3.73 12.63 32.60
CA GLU A 510 -4.09 11.60 31.61
C GLU A 510 -3.41 11.76 30.25
N PHE A 511 -2.79 12.90 29.95
CA PHE A 511 -2.35 13.26 28.62
C PHE A 511 -0.84 13.32 28.43
N THR A 512 -0.11 12.42 29.07
CA THR A 512 1.38 12.33 28.97
C THR A 512 1.85 11.38 27.87
N LYS A 513 0.92 10.75 27.14
CA LYS A 513 1.25 9.76 26.11
C LYS A 513 1.89 10.43 24.88
N ASP A 514 2.84 9.72 24.24
CA ASP A 514 3.59 10.19 23.05
C ASP A 514 2.70 10.71 21.91
N GLN A 515 1.49 10.24 21.78
CA GLN A 515 0.53 10.65 20.74
C GLN A 515 0.05 12.10 20.87
N TYR A 516 0.23 12.75 22.01
CA TYR A 516 -0.13 14.16 22.23
C TYR A 516 1.04 15.11 21.99
N PHE A 517 2.14 14.57 21.46
CA PHE A 517 3.31 15.33 21.09
C PHE A 517 3.42 15.41 19.56
N TRP A 518 3.89 16.57 19.10
CA TRP A 518 4.35 16.71 17.74
C TRP A 518 5.58 15.83 17.49
N ARG A 519 5.67 15.25 16.32
CA ARG A 519 6.96 14.80 15.82
C ARG A 519 7.80 16.02 15.45
N PRO A 520 9.13 16.01 15.61
CA PRO A 520 9.97 17.20 15.37
C PRO A 520 9.71 17.87 14.03
N PHE A 521 9.60 17.09 12.95
CA PHE A 521 9.35 17.63 11.61
C PHE A 521 7.98 18.29 11.44
N GLN A 522 6.96 17.82 12.18
CA GLN A 522 5.60 18.39 12.10
C GLN A 522 5.56 19.79 12.66
N LEU A 523 6.21 20.00 13.83
CA LEU A 523 6.35 21.32 14.42
C LEU A 523 7.24 22.22 13.56
N ALA A 524 8.37 21.70 13.05
CA ALA A 524 9.26 22.42 12.15
C ALA A 524 8.53 22.92 10.90
N PHE A 525 7.72 22.05 10.27
CA PHE A 525 6.91 22.41 9.11
C PHE A 525 5.90 23.53 9.41
N LEU A 526 5.23 23.46 10.57
CA LEU A 526 4.31 24.52 11.01
C LEU A 526 5.06 25.86 11.19
N LEU A 527 6.21 25.85 11.85
CA LEU A 527 7.02 27.06 12.08
C LEU A 527 7.57 27.67 10.79
N MET A 528 8.01 26.84 9.82
CA MET A 528 8.45 27.29 8.48
C MET A 528 7.33 27.97 7.70
N SER A 529 6.09 27.53 7.89
CA SER A 529 4.96 27.98 7.10
C SER A 529 4.27 29.23 7.65
N VAL A 530 4.65 29.72 8.83
CA VAL A 530 4.00 30.88 9.47
C VAL A 530 3.98 32.09 8.53
N ASN A 531 5.15 32.50 8.03
CA ASN A 531 5.26 33.73 7.23
C ASN A 531 4.58 33.60 5.85
N SER A 532 4.61 32.41 5.23
CA SER A 532 3.91 32.18 3.97
C SER A 532 2.39 32.33 4.07
N ILE A 533 1.82 32.14 5.27
CA ILE A 533 0.39 32.27 5.54
C ILE A 533 0.05 33.68 5.99
N THR A 534 0.89 34.31 6.81
CA THR A 534 0.54 35.53 7.54
C THR A 534 1.05 36.80 6.88
N ASP A 535 2.04 36.74 5.99
CA ASP A 535 2.58 37.89 5.26
C ASP A 535 2.43 37.72 3.75
N ASP A 536 1.51 38.49 3.16
CA ASP A 536 1.24 38.49 1.73
C ASP A 536 2.44 38.90 0.84
N LYS A 537 3.45 39.51 1.43
CA LYS A 537 4.68 39.94 0.77
C LYS A 537 5.84 38.97 0.96
N SER A 538 5.66 37.91 1.74
CA SER A 538 6.70 36.93 1.98
C SER A 538 7.08 36.19 0.70
N ASN A 539 8.39 36.10 0.44
CA ASN A 539 8.92 35.26 -0.65
C ASN A 539 8.59 33.77 -0.47
N ASP A 540 8.38 33.34 0.77
CA ASP A 540 7.99 31.95 1.09
C ASP A 540 6.66 31.52 0.46
N ARG A 541 5.80 32.47 0.05
CA ARG A 541 4.53 32.17 -0.66
C ARG A 541 4.76 31.55 -2.03
N ASN A 542 5.92 31.74 -2.63
CA ASN A 542 6.27 31.16 -3.92
C ASN A 542 6.97 29.82 -3.80
N VAL A 543 7.17 29.32 -2.56
CA VAL A 543 7.85 28.06 -2.30
C VAL A 543 6.82 26.95 -2.16
N VAL A 544 7.04 25.83 -2.86
CA VAL A 544 6.29 24.58 -2.68
C VAL A 544 7.09 23.69 -1.75
N ASP A 545 6.55 23.45 -0.57
CA ASP A 545 7.19 22.59 0.43
C ASP A 545 6.79 21.12 0.23
N LEU A 546 7.78 20.26 0.03
CA LEU A 546 7.60 18.82 -0.07
C LEU A 546 7.93 18.12 1.26
N ILE A 547 6.94 17.46 1.87
CA ILE A 547 7.17 16.58 3.01
C ILE A 547 7.39 15.16 2.51
N TRP A 548 8.64 14.74 2.46
CA TRP A 548 9.05 13.43 1.99
C TRP A 548 9.43 12.51 3.15
N PHE A 549 8.48 11.68 3.57
CA PHE A 549 8.65 10.66 4.60
C PHE A 549 7.99 9.35 4.19
N PRO A 550 8.45 8.19 4.68
CA PRO A 550 7.79 6.91 4.46
C PRO A 550 6.32 6.94 4.89
N THR A 551 5.52 6.03 4.33
CA THR A 551 4.12 5.86 4.71
C THR A 551 4.02 5.58 6.22
N GLY A 552 3.02 6.17 6.90
CA GLY A 552 2.91 6.07 8.37
C GLY A 552 3.76 7.08 9.15
N GLY A 553 4.56 7.91 8.47
CA GLY A 553 5.40 8.94 9.09
C GLY A 553 4.66 10.08 9.79
N GLY A 554 3.32 10.16 9.72
CA GLY A 554 2.52 11.21 10.38
C GLY A 554 2.45 12.52 9.60
N LYS A 555 2.60 12.49 8.28
CA LYS A 555 2.48 13.68 7.39
C LYS A 555 1.14 14.39 7.56
N THR A 556 0.06 13.65 7.73
CA THR A 556 -1.30 14.20 7.86
C THR A 556 -1.43 15.15 9.05
N GLU A 557 -0.80 14.86 10.18
CA GLU A 557 -0.84 15.74 11.35
C GLU A 557 -0.17 17.10 11.07
N ALA A 558 0.91 17.13 10.29
CA ALA A 558 1.54 18.40 9.89
C ALA A 558 0.57 19.26 9.06
N TYR A 559 -0.14 18.66 8.08
CA TYR A 559 -1.13 19.38 7.28
C TYR A 559 -2.32 19.84 8.12
N LEU A 560 -2.80 19.01 9.04
CA LEU A 560 -3.91 19.34 9.91
C LEU A 560 -3.55 20.48 10.88
N GLY A 561 -2.34 20.47 11.44
CA GLY A 561 -1.85 21.57 12.28
C GLY A 561 -1.77 22.89 11.51
N LEU A 562 -1.24 22.84 10.28
CA LEU A 562 -1.19 24.00 9.40
C LEU A 562 -2.59 24.50 9.01
N THR A 563 -3.52 23.59 8.77
CA THR A 563 -4.92 23.90 8.48
C THR A 563 -5.57 24.64 9.64
N ALA A 564 -5.42 24.14 10.87
CA ALA A 564 -5.94 24.80 12.06
C ALA A 564 -5.34 26.21 12.24
N PHE A 565 -4.01 26.36 12.09
CA PHE A 565 -3.34 27.64 12.16
C PHE A 565 -3.89 28.62 11.12
N THR A 566 -4.01 28.20 9.87
CA THR A 566 -4.54 29.02 8.76
C THR A 566 -5.97 29.50 9.05
N ILE A 567 -6.84 28.59 9.52
CA ILE A 567 -8.23 28.92 9.85
C ILE A 567 -8.28 29.95 10.96
N PHE A 568 -7.61 29.72 12.09
CA PHE A 568 -7.66 30.62 13.23
C PHE A 568 -7.02 31.97 12.92
N TYR A 569 -5.87 32.00 12.25
CA TYR A 569 -5.24 33.24 11.82
C TYR A 569 -6.19 34.04 10.92
N ARG A 570 -6.74 33.44 9.87
CA ARG A 570 -7.67 34.11 8.96
C ARG A 570 -8.89 34.67 9.68
N ARG A 571 -9.45 33.89 10.63
CA ARG A 571 -10.62 34.33 11.45
C ARG A 571 -10.30 35.53 12.32
N MET A 572 -9.15 35.61 12.94
CA MET A 572 -8.75 36.72 13.81
C MET A 572 -8.25 37.94 13.02
N ALA A 573 -7.48 37.72 11.95
CA ALA A 573 -6.90 38.81 11.17
C ALA A 573 -7.92 39.55 10.29
N HIS A 574 -8.93 38.82 9.77
CA HIS A 574 -9.85 39.36 8.75
C HIS A 574 -11.32 39.41 9.18
N CYS A 575 -11.63 39.03 10.42
CA CYS A 575 -12.95 39.08 11.10
C CYS A 575 -14.17 38.95 10.18
N ASP A 576 -14.68 40.08 9.67
CA ASP A 576 -15.94 40.18 8.95
C ASP A 576 -15.89 39.65 7.51
N VAL A 577 -14.70 39.48 6.91
CA VAL A 577 -14.47 38.95 5.56
C VAL A 577 -13.73 37.62 5.58
N SER A 578 -13.76 36.95 6.71
CA SER A 578 -13.01 35.71 6.92
C SER A 578 -13.70 34.43 6.41
N GLY A 579 -14.92 34.55 5.88
CA GLY A 579 -15.67 33.44 5.29
C GLY A 579 -15.05 32.86 4.03
N GLY A 580 -15.57 31.73 3.56
CA GLY A 580 -15.12 31.02 2.39
C GLY A 580 -13.97 30.05 2.61
N THR A 581 -13.55 29.39 1.54
CA THR A 581 -12.55 28.31 1.57
C THR A 581 -11.18 28.81 2.03
N SER A 582 -10.67 28.24 3.10
CA SER A 582 -9.34 28.55 3.66
C SER A 582 -8.26 27.57 3.20
N VAL A 583 -8.61 26.29 3.03
CA VAL A 583 -7.69 25.21 2.70
C VAL A 583 -8.35 24.23 1.72
N ILE A 584 -7.62 23.78 0.73
CA ILE A 584 -8.04 22.71 -0.20
C ILE A 584 -7.07 21.54 -0.03
N MET A 585 -7.61 20.38 0.41
CA MET A 585 -6.88 19.12 0.50
C MET A 585 -7.21 18.25 -0.72
N ARG A 586 -6.18 17.85 -1.49
CA ARG A 586 -6.35 17.03 -2.69
C ARG A 586 -5.71 15.66 -2.52
N TYR A 587 -6.45 14.62 -2.87
CA TYR A 587 -5.99 13.23 -2.85
C TYR A 587 -6.29 12.57 -4.19
N THR A 588 -5.39 11.72 -4.65
CA THR A 588 -5.50 11.03 -5.94
C THR A 588 -6.52 9.89 -5.94
N LEU A 589 -6.70 9.21 -4.79
CA LEU A 589 -7.60 8.07 -4.65
C LEU A 589 -8.83 8.43 -3.82
N ARG A 590 -10.03 8.13 -4.33
CA ARG A 590 -11.31 8.44 -3.68
C ARG A 590 -11.47 7.81 -2.29
N LEU A 591 -11.08 6.54 -2.13
CA LEU A 591 -11.10 5.86 -0.82
C LEU A 591 -10.17 6.54 0.20
N LEU A 592 -8.98 6.96 -0.24
CA LEU A 592 -8.06 7.71 0.61
C LEU A 592 -8.63 9.07 0.99
N ALA A 593 -9.32 9.77 0.07
CA ALA A 593 -10.00 11.02 0.34
C ALA A 593 -11.05 10.86 1.46
N ALA A 594 -11.89 9.83 1.41
CA ALA A 594 -12.91 9.55 2.43
C ALA A 594 -12.29 9.25 3.81
N GLN A 595 -11.20 8.47 3.87
CA GLN A 595 -10.49 8.19 5.13
C GLN A 595 -9.85 9.46 5.72
N GLN A 596 -9.20 10.28 4.91
CA GLN A 596 -8.57 11.52 5.37
C GLN A 596 -9.62 12.56 5.74
N PHE A 597 -10.76 12.59 5.05
CA PHE A 597 -11.90 13.42 5.41
C PHE A 597 -12.39 13.15 6.82
N THR A 598 -12.52 11.89 7.23
CA THR A 598 -12.91 11.53 8.61
C THR A 598 -11.92 12.08 9.65
N ARG A 599 -10.61 12.01 9.39
CA ARG A 599 -9.59 12.55 10.30
C ARG A 599 -9.62 14.09 10.37
N ALA A 600 -9.76 14.73 9.21
CA ALA A 600 -9.89 16.18 9.13
C ALA A 600 -11.19 16.66 9.78
N SER A 601 -12.29 15.92 9.66
CA SER A 601 -13.57 16.23 10.32
C SER A 601 -13.46 16.32 11.83
N THR A 602 -12.66 15.45 12.47
CA THR A 602 -12.41 15.54 13.92
C THR A 602 -11.70 16.85 14.29
N LEU A 603 -10.73 17.28 13.48
CA LEU A 603 -10.07 18.58 13.67
C LEU A 603 -11.03 19.75 13.50
N ILE A 604 -11.86 19.72 12.45
CA ILE A 604 -12.82 20.80 12.19
C ILE A 604 -13.88 20.87 13.30
N CYS A 605 -14.31 19.72 13.83
CA CYS A 605 -15.13 19.68 15.04
C CYS A 605 -14.43 20.39 16.23
N ALA A 606 -13.13 20.15 16.43
CA ALA A 606 -12.37 20.86 17.48
C ALA A 606 -12.31 22.39 17.23
N CYS A 607 -12.04 22.80 15.99
CA CYS A 607 -12.00 24.23 15.62
C CYS A 607 -13.35 24.92 15.85
N GLU A 608 -14.45 24.28 15.45
CA GLU A 608 -15.81 24.80 15.63
C GLU A 608 -16.21 24.82 17.12
N TYR A 609 -15.80 23.78 17.87
CA TYR A 609 -15.99 23.78 19.33
C TYR A 609 -15.32 25.00 19.98
N ILE A 610 -14.05 25.26 19.66
CA ILE A 610 -13.29 26.42 20.17
C ILE A 610 -13.96 27.74 19.76
N ARG A 611 -14.44 27.85 18.51
CA ARG A 611 -15.13 29.04 18.04
C ARG A 611 -16.41 29.32 18.84
N LYS A 612 -17.20 28.28 19.10
CA LYS A 612 -18.46 28.39 19.86
C LYS A 612 -18.22 28.72 21.33
N ASP A 613 -17.23 28.07 21.96
CA ASP A 613 -16.82 28.36 23.33
C ASP A 613 -16.39 29.82 23.48
N SER A 614 -15.61 30.35 22.53
CA SER A 614 -15.16 31.75 22.53
C SER A 614 -16.28 32.78 22.44
N GLN A 615 -17.45 32.38 22.00
CA GLN A 615 -18.66 33.23 21.89
C GLN A 615 -19.62 33.07 23.07
N ALA A 616 -19.38 32.15 23.98
CA ALA A 616 -20.22 31.93 25.16
C ALA A 616 -20.15 33.12 26.12
N GLU A 617 -21.22 33.33 26.93
CA GLU A 617 -21.23 34.35 27.97
C GLU A 617 -20.11 34.16 29.01
N SER A 618 -19.78 32.91 29.27
CA SER A 618 -18.66 32.50 30.14
C SER A 618 -17.83 31.46 29.42
N PRO A 619 -16.86 31.87 28.57
CA PRO A 619 -16.02 30.93 27.87
C PRO A 619 -15.23 30.05 28.84
N LYS A 620 -15.18 28.75 28.58
CA LYS A 620 -14.36 27.80 29.33
C LYS A 620 -12.87 28.12 29.19
N TYR A 621 -12.50 28.71 28.07
CA TYR A 621 -11.16 29.19 27.76
C TYR A 621 -11.16 30.71 27.55
N LYS A 622 -10.05 31.27 27.04
CA LYS A 622 -9.95 32.68 26.68
C LYS A 622 -10.91 33.03 25.53
N ALA A 623 -11.62 34.15 25.61
CA ALA A 623 -12.44 34.63 24.50
C ALA A 623 -11.58 35.13 23.34
N TYR A 624 -11.88 34.64 22.13
CA TYR A 624 -11.23 35.07 20.90
C TYR A 624 -12.28 35.57 19.90
N VAL A 625 -11.89 36.52 19.05
CA VAL A 625 -12.77 37.00 17.97
C VAL A 625 -12.59 36.12 16.76
N LEU A 626 -13.45 35.08 16.63
CA LEU A 626 -13.36 34.06 15.57
C LEU A 626 -14.47 34.16 14.52
N GLY A 627 -15.24 35.27 14.51
CA GLY A 627 -16.34 35.50 13.58
C GLY A 627 -17.56 34.67 13.88
N LYS A 628 -18.68 34.96 13.19
CA LYS A 628 -20.00 34.32 13.39
C LYS A 628 -20.18 33.07 12.53
N GLU A 629 -19.52 33.02 11.38
CA GLU A 629 -19.67 31.93 10.44
C GLU A 629 -19.07 30.64 10.97
N GLU A 630 -19.74 29.54 10.68
CA GLU A 630 -19.29 28.19 11.05
C GLU A 630 -17.93 27.86 10.43
N ILE A 631 -17.08 27.14 11.16
CA ILE A 631 -15.91 26.49 10.62
C ILE A 631 -16.33 25.08 10.20
N SER A 632 -16.37 24.81 8.90
CA SER A 632 -16.86 23.56 8.34
C SER A 632 -15.87 22.94 7.35
N ILE A 633 -16.07 21.67 7.03
CA ILE A 633 -15.34 20.93 5.99
C ILE A 633 -16.30 20.29 5.02
N GLY A 634 -15.99 20.35 3.72
CA GLY A 634 -16.73 19.72 2.65
C GLY A 634 -15.96 18.58 1.98
N LEU A 635 -16.69 17.55 1.51
CA LEU A 635 -16.16 16.42 0.75
C LEU A 635 -16.64 16.47 -0.70
N TRP A 636 -15.71 16.60 -1.63
CA TRP A 636 -15.98 16.61 -3.06
C TRP A 636 -15.27 15.46 -3.77
N ILE A 637 -16.01 14.37 -4.06
CA ILE A 637 -15.45 13.15 -4.67
C ILE A 637 -16.29 12.63 -5.86
N GLY A 638 -17.27 13.43 -6.30
CA GLY A 638 -18.10 13.17 -7.49
C GLY A 638 -19.38 12.40 -7.22
N SER A 639 -20.33 12.52 -8.15
CA SER A 639 -21.74 12.07 -8.04
C SER A 639 -21.94 10.57 -7.82
N ALA A 640 -20.97 9.75 -8.20
CA ALA A 640 -21.02 8.31 -7.94
C ALA A 640 -20.97 8.00 -6.43
N HIS A 641 -20.28 8.82 -5.64
CA HIS A 641 -19.97 8.56 -4.24
C HIS A 641 -20.64 9.53 -3.25
N THR A 642 -20.96 10.75 -3.67
CA THR A 642 -21.67 11.76 -2.85
C THR A 642 -22.84 12.34 -3.64
N PRO A 643 -23.92 12.81 -2.97
CA PRO A 643 -25.02 13.50 -3.65
C PRO A 643 -24.57 14.87 -4.15
N ASN A 644 -24.85 15.21 -5.42
CA ASN A 644 -24.55 16.55 -5.94
C ASN A 644 -25.57 17.60 -5.46
N LYS A 645 -26.82 17.19 -5.24
CA LYS A 645 -27.95 18.10 -4.87
C LYS A 645 -28.69 17.59 -3.64
N ASN A 646 -29.30 18.52 -2.93
CA ASN A 646 -30.14 18.19 -1.78
C ASN A 646 -31.32 17.28 -2.11
N ASP A 647 -31.90 17.38 -3.32
CA ASP A 647 -32.96 16.47 -3.76
C ASP A 647 -32.43 15.03 -3.94
N GLU A 648 -31.21 14.84 -4.39
CA GLU A 648 -30.56 13.53 -4.46
C GLU A 648 -30.26 13.00 -3.06
N ALA A 649 -29.74 13.84 -2.18
CA ALA A 649 -29.53 13.51 -0.77
C ALA A 649 -30.81 13.05 -0.10
N LYS A 650 -31.94 13.75 -0.35
CA LYS A 650 -33.26 13.35 0.14
C LYS A 650 -33.68 11.97 -0.38
N LYS A 651 -33.44 11.69 -1.66
CA LYS A 651 -33.76 10.40 -2.26
C LYS A 651 -32.90 9.29 -1.62
N CYS A 652 -31.59 9.48 -1.52
CA CYS A 652 -30.69 8.55 -0.86
C CYS A 652 -31.07 8.29 0.60
N LEU A 653 -31.40 9.33 1.36
CA LEU A 653 -31.84 9.18 2.75
C LEU A 653 -33.16 8.41 2.85
N THR A 654 -34.15 8.69 1.96
CA THR A 654 -35.43 7.98 1.94
C THR A 654 -35.17 6.47 1.63
N GLU A 655 -34.29 6.16 0.70
CA GLU A 655 -33.94 4.78 0.36
C GLU A 655 -33.25 4.06 1.53
N LEU A 656 -32.35 4.71 2.26
CA LEU A 656 -31.72 4.17 3.46
C LEU A 656 -32.72 3.86 4.57
N ILE A 657 -33.67 4.77 4.81
CA ILE A 657 -34.72 4.61 5.83
C ILE A 657 -35.70 3.49 5.44
N SER A 658 -36.03 3.36 4.15
CA SER A 658 -36.97 2.35 3.64
C SER A 658 -36.35 1.00 3.30
N ALA A 659 -35.06 0.78 3.58
CA ALA A 659 -34.40 -0.49 3.36
C ALA A 659 -35.12 -1.61 4.16
N THR A 660 -35.53 -2.66 3.46
CA THR A 660 -36.33 -3.76 4.01
C THR A 660 -35.45 -5.02 4.19
N ILE A 661 -35.93 -5.94 5.02
CA ILE A 661 -35.30 -7.28 5.17
C ILE A 661 -35.21 -8.03 3.83
N ARG A 662 -36.13 -7.77 2.91
CA ARG A 662 -36.14 -8.36 1.58
C ARG A 662 -34.94 -7.90 0.74
N ASP A 663 -34.63 -6.60 0.76
CA ASP A 663 -33.48 -6.03 0.04
C ASP A 663 -32.16 -6.67 0.52
N LEU A 664 -32.10 -7.00 1.82
CA LEU A 664 -30.94 -7.67 2.43
C LEU A 664 -30.79 -9.12 2.00
N ARG A 665 -31.90 -9.87 1.96
CA ARG A 665 -31.87 -11.27 1.50
C ARG A 665 -31.49 -11.37 0.01
N GLU A 666 -31.86 -10.37 -0.79
CA GLU A 666 -31.53 -10.28 -2.21
C GLU A 666 -30.12 -9.70 -2.46
N LYS A 667 -29.31 -9.43 -1.39
CA LYS A 667 -27.98 -8.77 -1.45
C LYS A 667 -28.00 -7.46 -2.25
N LYS A 668 -29.11 -6.76 -2.29
CA LYS A 668 -29.20 -5.41 -2.83
C LYS A 668 -28.74 -4.44 -1.75
N GLU A 669 -27.44 -4.28 -1.60
CA GLU A 669 -26.87 -3.24 -0.76
C GLU A 669 -27.29 -1.89 -1.31
N LYS A 670 -28.01 -1.12 -0.51
CA LYS A 670 -28.30 0.27 -0.84
C LYS A 670 -27.08 1.09 -0.51
N ASN A 671 -26.47 1.66 -1.52
CA ASN A 671 -25.23 2.42 -1.40
C ASN A 671 -25.45 3.65 -0.52
N ASN A 672 -24.71 3.72 0.62
CA ASN A 672 -24.73 4.89 1.48
C ASN A 672 -23.78 5.96 0.94
N LYS A 673 -24.30 6.90 0.16
CA LYS A 673 -23.53 8.01 -0.42
C LYS A 673 -23.07 9.08 0.59
N PHE A 674 -23.37 8.94 1.88
CA PHE A 674 -23.04 9.99 2.87
C PHE A 674 -21.69 9.82 3.54
N GLN A 675 -20.94 8.78 3.23
CA GLN A 675 -19.56 8.51 3.62
C GLN A 675 -19.25 8.53 5.14
N ILE A 676 -19.91 9.33 5.96
CA ILE A 676 -19.68 9.49 7.40
C ILE A 676 -20.61 8.57 8.19
N LEU A 677 -20.08 7.44 8.64
CA LEU A 677 -20.84 6.40 9.32
C LEU A 677 -20.91 6.58 10.84
N LYS A 678 -19.95 7.31 11.39
CA LYS A 678 -19.82 7.57 12.83
C LYS A 678 -19.58 9.06 13.08
N CYS A 679 -20.01 9.56 14.22
CA CYS A 679 -19.71 10.92 14.65
C CYS A 679 -18.19 11.11 14.79
N PRO A 680 -17.55 12.07 14.11
CA PRO A 680 -16.10 12.26 14.17
C PRO A 680 -15.63 12.80 15.53
N TRP A 681 -16.56 13.20 16.42
CA TRP A 681 -16.24 13.68 17.77
C TRP A 681 -16.28 12.56 18.81
N CYS A 682 -17.34 11.78 18.86
CA CYS A 682 -17.53 10.77 19.90
C CYS A 682 -17.55 9.31 19.43
N GLY A 683 -17.58 9.06 18.14
CA GLY A 683 -17.60 7.71 17.57
C GLY A 683 -18.99 7.04 17.53
N THR A 684 -20.06 7.71 17.98
CA THR A 684 -21.42 7.17 17.94
C THR A 684 -21.88 6.95 16.50
N LYS A 685 -22.54 5.84 16.22
CA LYS A 685 -23.05 5.50 14.88
C LYS A 685 -24.10 6.50 14.41
N LEU A 686 -23.98 6.93 13.16
CA LEU A 686 -24.93 7.81 12.47
C LEU A 686 -25.88 7.05 11.55
N VAL A 687 -25.56 5.81 11.21
CA VAL A 687 -26.32 4.96 10.28
C VAL A 687 -26.77 3.67 10.94
N LYS A 688 -27.82 3.09 10.36
CA LYS A 688 -28.33 1.76 10.75
C LYS A 688 -27.30 0.66 10.53
N ASP A 689 -27.21 -0.21 11.52
CA ASP A 689 -26.69 -1.55 11.30
C ASP A 689 -27.81 -2.54 11.06
N ILE A 690 -27.48 -3.57 10.34
CA ILE A 690 -28.31 -4.74 10.18
C ILE A 690 -27.76 -5.79 11.12
N VAL A 691 -28.49 -6.01 12.23
CA VAL A 691 -28.17 -7.05 13.20
C VAL A 691 -29.29 -8.07 13.14
N ASP A 692 -28.95 -9.35 12.96
CA ASP A 692 -29.91 -10.49 12.92
C ASP A 692 -31.05 -10.32 11.92
N GLY A 693 -30.80 -9.62 10.79
CA GLY A 693 -31.83 -9.37 9.77
C GLY A 693 -32.83 -8.26 10.11
N PHE A 694 -32.63 -7.51 11.20
CA PHE A 694 -33.48 -6.36 11.56
C PHE A 694 -32.81 -5.04 11.20
N VAL A 695 -33.51 -4.20 10.44
CA VAL A 695 -33.10 -2.86 10.07
C VAL A 695 -33.40 -1.90 11.22
N ARG A 696 -32.37 -1.39 11.91
CA ARG A 696 -32.51 -0.32 12.91
C ARG A 696 -32.42 1.03 12.24
N GLY A 697 -33.09 2.09 12.73
CA GLY A 697 -33.24 3.39 12.05
C GLY A 697 -31.91 4.12 11.69
N VAL A 698 -31.97 5.11 10.80
CA VAL A 698 -30.92 6.09 10.61
C VAL A 698 -30.91 7.01 11.83
N PHE A 699 -29.73 7.20 12.44
CA PHE A 699 -29.63 7.92 13.71
C PHE A 699 -29.21 9.38 13.53
N GLY A 700 -28.27 9.68 12.63
CA GLY A 700 -27.58 10.95 12.53
C GLY A 700 -27.73 11.71 11.20
N TYR A 701 -28.67 11.32 10.34
CA TYR A 701 -28.96 12.00 9.07
C TYR A 701 -30.38 12.54 9.06
N ARG A 702 -30.53 13.77 8.63
CA ARG A 702 -31.87 14.38 8.48
C ARG A 702 -31.95 15.40 7.34
N MET A 703 -33.17 15.65 6.85
CA MET A 703 -33.49 16.81 6.01
C MET A 703 -34.11 17.90 6.87
N GLU A 704 -33.55 19.08 6.82
CA GLU A 704 -34.15 20.24 7.48
C GLU A 704 -35.41 20.76 6.76
N LYS A 705 -36.16 21.63 7.43
CA LYS A 705 -37.36 22.27 6.87
C LYS A 705 -37.10 23.04 5.57
N ASN A 706 -35.89 23.54 5.39
CA ASN A 706 -35.40 24.24 4.19
C ASN A 706 -34.96 23.30 3.06
N ARG A 707 -35.14 21.99 3.22
CA ARG A 707 -34.69 20.94 2.30
C ARG A 707 -33.16 20.75 2.20
N HIS A 708 -32.39 21.27 3.14
CA HIS A 708 -30.97 21.03 3.25
C HIS A 708 -30.68 19.72 3.99
N PHE A 709 -29.72 18.96 3.50
CA PHE A 709 -29.24 17.75 4.16
C PHE A 709 -28.33 18.12 5.34
N GLN A 710 -28.49 17.42 6.45
CA GLN A 710 -27.70 17.69 7.65
C GLN A 710 -27.25 16.42 8.36
N LEU A 711 -26.00 16.45 8.82
CA LEU A 711 -25.41 15.48 9.75
C LEU A 711 -25.51 16.02 11.18
N PHE A 712 -25.89 15.19 12.13
CA PHE A 712 -25.89 15.53 13.55
C PHE A 712 -25.49 14.32 14.41
N CYS A 713 -24.99 14.56 15.62
CA CYS A 713 -24.72 13.47 16.54
C CYS A 713 -25.98 13.11 17.32
N PRO A 714 -26.41 11.85 17.33
CA PRO A 714 -27.58 11.42 18.09
C PRO A 714 -27.32 11.19 19.59
N GLN A 715 -26.05 11.14 20.05
CA GLN A 715 -25.67 10.95 21.45
C GLN A 715 -25.88 12.24 22.25
N GLU A 716 -26.79 12.22 23.25
CA GLU A 716 -27.21 13.41 24.02
C GLU A 716 -26.05 14.09 24.75
N SER A 717 -25.11 13.34 25.30
CA SER A 717 -23.93 13.86 25.98
C SER A 717 -22.87 14.42 25.02
N CYS A 718 -23.03 14.23 23.71
CA CYS A 718 -22.11 14.79 22.74
C CYS A 718 -22.36 16.28 22.52
N HIS A 719 -21.31 17.09 22.53
CA HIS A 719 -21.40 18.52 22.26
C HIS A 719 -22.13 18.83 20.92
N PHE A 720 -21.92 18.02 19.89
CA PHE A 720 -22.56 18.20 18.57
C PHE A 720 -24.00 17.68 18.49
N ASN A 721 -24.54 17.03 19.53
CA ASN A 721 -25.96 16.86 19.72
C ASN A 721 -26.57 18.18 20.20
N GLN A 722 -25.99 18.80 21.23
CA GLN A 722 -26.43 20.08 21.78
C GLN A 722 -26.40 21.22 20.75
N MET A 723 -25.38 21.22 19.85
CA MET A 723 -25.33 22.15 18.72
C MET A 723 -26.35 21.86 17.63
N GLY A 724 -26.93 20.67 17.61
CA GLY A 724 -27.92 20.21 16.65
C GLY A 724 -27.40 19.82 15.27
N LYS A 725 -26.11 20.05 14.96
CA LYS A 725 -25.47 19.63 13.71
C LYS A 725 -23.97 19.42 13.85
N LEU A 726 -23.42 18.62 12.96
CA LEU A 726 -21.98 18.51 12.73
C LEU A 726 -21.52 19.53 11.66
N PRO A 727 -20.32 20.08 11.76
CA PRO A 727 -19.80 21.06 10.80
C PRO A 727 -19.25 20.39 9.53
N LEU A 728 -20.05 19.51 8.92
CA LEU A 728 -19.64 18.67 7.79
C LEU A 728 -20.61 18.83 6.63
N GLN A 729 -20.09 19.06 5.43
CA GLN A 729 -20.83 19.20 4.18
C GLN A 729 -20.48 18.03 3.25
N ILE A 730 -21.48 17.32 2.73
CA ILE A 730 -21.31 16.14 1.87
C ILE A 730 -22.11 16.28 0.57
N VAL A 731 -22.94 17.28 0.46
CA VAL A 731 -23.71 17.59 -0.73
C VAL A 731 -22.99 18.69 -1.49
N ASP A 732 -22.63 18.45 -2.75
CA ASP A 732 -21.82 19.39 -3.55
C ASP A 732 -22.45 20.78 -3.66
N GLU A 733 -23.79 20.86 -3.73
CA GLU A 733 -24.54 22.14 -3.77
C GLU A 733 -24.36 22.98 -2.49
N GLU A 734 -23.91 22.37 -1.38
CA GLU A 734 -23.69 23.03 -0.09
C GLU A 734 -22.23 23.45 0.12
N LEU A 735 -21.30 23.04 -0.77
CA LEU A 735 -19.88 23.33 -0.68
C LEU A 735 -19.60 24.73 -1.21
#